data_e6eb1238750d9fd5b9e213f0399bc545
#
_entry.id   e6eb1238750d9fd5b9e213f0399bc545
#
_cell.length_a   1.000
_cell.length_b   1.000
_cell.length_c   1.000
_cell.angle_alpha   90.00
_cell.angle_beta   90.00
_cell.angle_gamma   90.00
#
_symmetry.space_group_name_H-M   'P 1'
#
loop_
_entity.id
_entity.type
_entity.pdbx_description
1 polymer ?
#
loop_
_entity_poly.entity_id
_entity_poly.type
_entity_poly.pdbx_seq_one_letter_code
_entity_poly.pdbx_strand_id
1 'polypeptide(L)'
;MGFLMKKYIEKLIKLINYEREAEISLMINEIKKMTAYEREHVGRAVNGLKGKKLGKELGSTIVQYGRSKSIDTEISVNDVVLISSDNPLKSQLTGTVTEKGLRYIKVAFDKKIPKWALKKKVRMDLYVNDITFRRMEDNLRSLSIKGRNALEYHLNQKNPKNSTYEHYIEYIDETLNDSQKTAVQHALSTPDFYLIHGPFGTGKTRTLVELIYQEVRQDRKVLATAESNTAVDNLLERVAENDKIKVTRLGHPQRVSHENKQYTLAYKVEKHPLSSNIESYYNVIDEYVEERKYYTKPTQQYRRGMSDNQIVQYANRGKSSRGVKSDIIKSMARWIDYNNKINEFYEKIDKLERKIISEIIEDSDVIVSTNSSAALESIHDTKFDVAVIDEASQTTIPSVLIPIAKAHRFILAGDHKQLPPTILSDDAYQLQDTLFESLIEKYAHKSLLLNVQYRMNSVLMKFPNQEFYGNQLVSDESNENITLSDIIVDDDNVLTFVDTSHMENNEEKRLNDSKSRINPLEADICLNLVDEYLGRGIDEKDIGIISPYADQVKIISEKTGVEVKTVDGFQGREKEIIIISTVRSNDDGELGFLNDLRRLNVAITRAKRKLIIVGNSDTLNSNKTYYKLVKNAMY
;
A
#
# COMPACT_ATOMS: atom_id res chain seq x y z
N MET A 1 -7.97 19.38 25.33
CA MET A 1 -8.37 18.03 24.82
C MET A 1 -9.21 17.36 25.89
N GLY A 2 -10.48 17.01 25.59
CA GLY A 2 -11.39 16.41 26.55
C GLY A 2 -10.91 15.04 27.05
N PHE A 3 -11.33 14.64 28.26
CA PHE A 3 -10.94 13.39 28.89
C PHE A 3 -11.22 12.15 28.00
N LEU A 4 -12.41 12.10 27.37
CA LEU A 4 -12.80 11.00 26.49
C LEU A 4 -11.89 10.89 25.26
N MET A 5 -11.57 12.00 24.61
CA MET A 5 -10.64 12.08 23.48
C MET A 5 -9.25 11.55 23.86
N LYS A 6 -8.72 11.98 25.02
CA LYS A 6 -7.41 11.52 25.50
C LYS A 6 -7.41 10.02 25.71
N LYS A 7 -8.43 9.49 26.39
CA LYS A 7 -8.58 8.05 26.62
C LYS A 7 -8.69 7.25 25.32
N TYR A 8 -9.38 7.81 24.32
CA TYR A 8 -9.53 7.16 23.02
C TYR A 8 -8.20 7.13 22.23
N ILE A 9 -7.44 8.22 22.24
CA ILE A 9 -6.10 8.27 21.63
C ILE A 9 -5.15 7.26 22.30
N GLU A 10 -5.15 7.18 23.63
CA GLU A 10 -4.36 6.20 24.38
C GLU A 10 -4.75 4.75 24.01
N LYS A 11 -6.06 4.50 23.82
CA LYS A 11 -6.56 3.22 23.31
C LYS A 11 -6.02 2.92 21.90
N LEU A 12 -6.11 3.87 20.96
CA LEU A 12 -5.59 3.69 19.60
C LEU A 12 -4.09 3.38 19.58
N ILE A 13 -3.30 4.10 20.38
CA ILE A 13 -1.86 3.86 20.50
C ILE A 13 -1.59 2.43 21.03
N LYS A 14 -2.37 1.98 22.00
CA LYS A 14 -2.25 0.62 22.52
C LYS A 14 -2.56 -0.43 21.46
N LEU A 15 -3.62 -0.23 20.66
CA LEU A 15 -4.01 -1.13 19.57
C LEU A 15 -2.95 -1.17 18.46
N ILE A 16 -2.38 -0.01 18.09
CA ILE A 16 -1.26 0.07 17.14
C ILE A 16 -0.07 -0.76 17.63
N ASN A 17 0.27 -0.67 18.91
CA ASN A 17 1.39 -1.43 19.48
C ASN A 17 1.11 -2.94 19.48
N TYR A 18 -0.10 -3.38 19.76
CA TYR A 18 -0.46 -4.81 19.67
C TYR A 18 -0.31 -5.31 18.22
N GLU A 19 -0.80 -4.58 17.24
CA GLU A 19 -0.65 -4.97 15.83
C GLU A 19 0.81 -4.99 15.39
N ARG A 20 1.59 -3.96 15.76
CA ARG A 20 3.03 -3.89 15.53
C ARG A 20 3.77 -5.09 16.13
N GLU A 21 3.48 -5.43 17.38
CA GLU A 21 4.09 -6.58 18.06
C GLU A 21 3.70 -7.91 17.41
N ALA A 22 2.46 -8.04 16.94
CA ALA A 22 2.00 -9.21 16.22
C ALA A 22 2.75 -9.40 14.90
N GLU A 23 2.89 -8.35 14.08
CA GLU A 23 3.65 -8.41 12.83
C GLU A 23 5.13 -8.76 13.07
N ILE A 24 5.78 -8.10 14.05
CA ILE A 24 7.17 -8.37 14.40
C ILE A 24 7.32 -9.81 14.94
N SER A 25 6.40 -10.25 15.81
CA SER A 25 6.43 -11.58 16.40
C SER A 25 6.23 -12.67 15.35
N LEU A 26 5.33 -12.46 14.39
CA LEU A 26 5.13 -13.38 13.28
C LEU A 26 6.43 -13.58 12.50
N MET A 27 7.07 -12.48 12.10
CA MET A 27 8.35 -12.51 11.38
C MET A 27 9.47 -13.18 12.20
N ILE A 28 9.62 -12.80 13.48
CA ILE A 28 10.66 -13.36 14.36
C ILE A 28 10.42 -14.86 14.60
N ASN A 29 9.18 -15.26 14.83
CA ASN A 29 8.83 -16.67 15.04
C ASN A 29 9.09 -17.51 13.79
N GLU A 30 8.78 -17.01 12.62
CA GLU A 30 9.13 -17.66 11.36
C GLU A 30 10.65 -17.81 11.20
N ILE A 31 11.42 -16.75 11.48
CA ILE A 31 12.89 -16.80 11.41
C ILE A 31 13.49 -17.78 12.42
N LYS A 32 12.88 -17.90 13.63
CA LYS A 32 13.36 -18.81 14.67
C LYS A 32 12.98 -20.27 14.46
N LYS A 33 11.76 -20.52 14.01
CA LYS A 33 11.19 -21.87 13.89
C LYS A 33 11.54 -22.55 12.59
N MET A 34 11.77 -21.76 11.54
CA MET A 34 12.06 -22.25 10.21
C MET A 34 13.55 -22.08 9.90
N THR A 35 14.17 -23.12 9.34
CA THR A 35 15.52 -23.03 8.77
C THR A 35 15.52 -22.06 7.58
N ALA A 36 16.70 -21.62 7.18
CA ALA A 36 16.85 -20.78 5.98
C ALA A 36 16.25 -21.45 4.72
N TYR A 37 16.35 -22.76 4.65
CA TYR A 37 15.79 -23.56 3.54
C TYR A 37 14.26 -23.62 3.58
N GLU A 38 13.68 -23.87 4.75
CA GLU A 38 12.22 -23.92 4.92
C GLU A 38 11.57 -22.57 4.63
N ARG A 39 12.17 -21.45 5.11
CA ARG A 39 11.66 -20.12 4.78
C ARG A 39 11.75 -19.81 3.29
N GLU A 40 12.79 -20.30 2.62
CA GLU A 40 12.90 -20.19 1.16
C GLU A 40 11.83 -21.01 0.46
N HIS A 41 11.54 -22.22 0.97
CA HIS A 41 10.53 -23.11 0.39
C HIS A 41 9.10 -22.50 0.49
N VAL A 42 8.81 -21.78 1.56
CA VAL A 42 7.53 -21.02 1.69
C VAL A 42 7.59 -19.64 1.03
N GLY A 43 8.64 -19.32 0.30
CA GLY A 43 8.75 -18.09 -0.47
C GLY A 43 9.10 -16.83 0.33
N ARG A 44 9.35 -16.91 1.65
CA ARG A 44 9.58 -15.76 2.53
C ARG A 44 11.04 -15.37 2.71
N ALA A 45 11.94 -16.12 2.13
CA ALA A 45 13.36 -15.79 2.07
C ALA A 45 13.98 -16.26 0.77
N VAL A 46 15.16 -15.73 0.44
CA VAL A 46 16.01 -16.20 -0.66
C VAL A 46 17.44 -16.30 -0.16
N ASN A 47 18.05 -17.49 -0.28
CA ASN A 47 19.37 -17.76 0.23
C ASN A 47 20.45 -17.77 -0.88
N GLY A 48 21.70 -17.58 -0.47
CA GLY A 48 22.86 -17.78 -1.34
C GLY A 48 23.03 -16.73 -2.43
N LEU A 49 22.47 -15.56 -2.25
CA LEU A 49 22.53 -14.46 -3.18
C LEU A 49 23.90 -13.76 -3.15
N LYS A 50 24.40 -13.33 -4.30
CA LYS A 50 25.59 -12.47 -4.44
C LYS A 50 25.19 -11.08 -4.89
N GLY A 51 25.62 -10.05 -4.17
CA GLY A 51 25.33 -8.65 -4.45
C GLY A 51 26.31 -8.05 -5.48
N LYS A 52 25.78 -7.35 -6.48
CA LYS A 52 26.52 -6.51 -7.43
C LYS A 52 25.94 -5.11 -7.38
N LYS A 53 26.76 -4.13 -6.99
CA LYS A 53 26.36 -2.73 -7.00
C LYS A 53 26.20 -2.26 -8.45
N LEU A 54 25.04 -1.72 -8.80
CA LEU A 54 24.74 -1.20 -10.15
C LEU A 54 24.97 0.31 -10.27
N GLY A 55 24.81 1.05 -9.17
CA GLY A 55 24.92 2.50 -9.17
C GLY A 55 24.01 3.16 -8.16
N LYS A 56 23.69 4.43 -8.40
CA LYS A 56 22.68 5.18 -7.65
C LYS A 56 21.53 5.56 -8.58
N GLU A 57 20.32 5.50 -8.09
CA GLU A 57 19.10 5.92 -8.78
C GLU A 57 18.23 6.67 -7.78
N LEU A 58 17.88 7.91 -8.10
CA LEU A 58 16.99 8.76 -7.29
C LEU A 58 17.38 8.80 -5.80
N GLY A 59 18.69 8.95 -5.53
CA GLY A 59 19.23 9.05 -4.16
C GLY A 59 19.57 7.72 -3.50
N SER A 60 19.01 6.60 -3.93
CA SER A 60 19.25 5.26 -3.36
C SER A 60 20.34 4.51 -4.10
N THR A 61 21.11 3.68 -3.38
CA THR A 61 22.08 2.78 -3.99
C THR A 61 21.39 1.49 -4.43
N ILE A 62 21.48 1.14 -5.71
CA ILE A 62 20.89 -0.09 -6.25
C ILE A 62 21.91 -1.23 -6.24
N VAL A 63 21.49 -2.36 -5.68
CA VAL A 63 22.24 -3.61 -5.69
C VAL A 63 21.41 -4.71 -6.30
N GLN A 64 21.95 -5.40 -7.28
CA GLN A 64 21.38 -6.62 -7.81
C GLN A 64 21.91 -7.82 -7.04
N TYR A 65 21.01 -8.54 -6.39
CA TYR A 65 21.31 -9.81 -5.73
C TYR A 65 20.87 -10.96 -6.62
N GLY A 66 21.79 -11.81 -7.00
CA GLY A 66 21.51 -12.91 -7.93
C GLY A 66 22.17 -14.22 -7.52
N ARG A 67 21.67 -15.32 -8.13
CA ARG A 67 22.21 -16.67 -7.99
C ARG A 67 21.99 -17.49 -9.28
N SER A 68 22.67 -18.64 -9.40
CA SER A 68 22.54 -19.52 -10.58
C SER A 68 21.19 -20.25 -10.66
N LYS A 69 20.57 -20.56 -9.51
CA LYS A 69 19.25 -21.19 -9.44
C LYS A 69 18.14 -20.16 -9.61
N SER A 70 17.00 -20.57 -10.14
CA SER A 70 15.79 -19.75 -10.16
C SER A 70 15.38 -19.31 -8.76
N ILE A 71 14.75 -18.14 -8.68
CA ILE A 71 14.21 -17.57 -7.44
C ILE A 71 12.71 -17.72 -7.49
N ASP A 72 12.20 -18.66 -6.70
CA ASP A 72 10.78 -18.79 -6.40
C ASP A 72 10.52 -18.20 -5.01
N THR A 73 9.76 -17.10 -4.95
CA THR A 73 9.56 -16.35 -3.71
C THR A 73 8.31 -15.48 -3.78
N GLU A 74 7.64 -15.31 -2.63
CA GLU A 74 6.57 -14.35 -2.43
C GLU A 74 7.07 -12.89 -2.42
N ILE A 75 8.39 -12.68 -2.17
CA ILE A 75 8.99 -11.35 -2.19
C ILE A 75 8.72 -10.72 -3.56
N SER A 76 8.11 -9.55 -3.53
CA SER A 76 7.65 -8.83 -4.71
C SER A 76 8.24 -7.42 -4.79
N VAL A 77 8.10 -6.77 -5.93
CA VAL A 77 8.47 -5.36 -6.10
C VAL A 77 7.70 -4.51 -5.07
N ASN A 78 8.41 -3.57 -4.45
CA ASN A 78 7.97 -2.68 -3.37
C ASN A 78 8.04 -3.28 -1.95
N ASP A 79 8.33 -4.55 -1.78
CA ASP A 79 8.54 -5.12 -0.45
C ASP A 79 9.81 -4.58 0.21
N VAL A 80 9.77 -4.48 1.53
CA VAL A 80 10.96 -4.24 2.35
C VAL A 80 11.59 -5.57 2.69
N VAL A 81 12.91 -5.66 2.46
CA VAL A 81 13.68 -6.88 2.73
C VAL A 81 14.82 -6.61 3.69
N LEU A 82 15.13 -7.60 4.51
CA LEU A 82 16.27 -7.63 5.41
C LEU A 82 17.38 -8.48 4.78
N ILE A 83 18.57 -7.89 4.62
CA ILE A 83 19.74 -8.60 4.11
C ILE A 83 20.64 -9.00 5.26
N SER A 84 21.05 -10.27 5.29
CA SER A 84 21.95 -10.80 6.32
C SER A 84 23.01 -11.73 5.73
N SER A 85 24.18 -11.85 6.39
CA SER A 85 25.20 -12.82 5.99
C SER A 85 25.04 -14.17 6.70
N ASP A 86 24.59 -14.15 7.95
CA ASP A 86 24.48 -15.35 8.80
C ASP A 86 23.15 -15.37 9.55
N ASN A 87 22.99 -14.55 10.59
CA ASN A 87 21.78 -14.51 11.42
C ASN A 87 20.93 -13.27 11.10
N PRO A 88 19.74 -13.44 10.53
CA PRO A 88 18.85 -12.33 10.19
C PRO A 88 18.48 -11.45 11.40
N LEU A 89 18.33 -12.04 12.60
CA LEU A 89 17.97 -11.31 13.82
C LEU A 89 19.05 -10.33 14.30
N LYS A 90 20.30 -10.48 13.80
CA LYS A 90 21.42 -9.58 14.10
C LYS A 90 21.66 -8.54 13.01
N SER A 91 20.98 -8.62 11.88
CA SER A 91 21.13 -7.67 10.79
C SER A 91 20.20 -6.47 10.97
N GLN A 92 20.66 -5.29 10.51
CA GLN A 92 19.88 -4.06 10.44
C GLN A 92 19.87 -3.47 9.00
N LEU A 93 20.38 -4.24 8.02
CA LEU A 93 20.43 -3.79 6.63
C LEU A 93 19.11 -4.10 5.93
N THR A 94 18.26 -3.09 5.84
CA THR A 94 17.00 -3.17 5.11
C THR A 94 17.07 -2.40 3.80
N GLY A 95 16.35 -2.86 2.79
CA GLY A 95 16.19 -2.19 1.51
C GLY A 95 14.83 -2.48 0.88
N THR A 96 14.50 -1.77 -0.19
CA THR A 96 13.24 -1.93 -0.93
C THR A 96 13.51 -2.66 -2.24
N VAL A 97 12.72 -3.68 -2.53
CA VAL A 97 12.79 -4.42 -3.80
C VAL A 97 12.31 -3.54 -4.94
N THR A 98 13.12 -3.39 -5.98
CA THR A 98 12.82 -2.53 -7.13
C THR A 98 12.50 -3.31 -8.40
N GLU A 99 13.06 -4.52 -8.51
CA GLU A 99 12.84 -5.38 -9.66
C GLU A 99 13.05 -6.84 -9.25
N LYS A 100 12.29 -7.74 -9.82
CA LYS A 100 12.41 -9.19 -9.63
C LYS A 100 12.50 -9.87 -10.98
N GLY A 101 13.58 -10.59 -11.20
CA GLY A 101 13.79 -11.46 -12.36
C GLY A 101 13.82 -12.93 -11.96
N LEU A 102 13.96 -13.81 -12.94
CA LEU A 102 13.99 -15.26 -12.70
C LEU A 102 15.13 -15.71 -11.76
N ARG A 103 16.27 -15.01 -11.80
CA ARG A 103 17.50 -15.39 -11.05
C ARG A 103 18.11 -14.24 -10.27
N TYR A 104 17.42 -13.10 -10.16
CA TYR A 104 17.91 -11.93 -9.43
C TYR A 104 16.78 -11.12 -8.82
N ILE A 105 17.12 -10.34 -7.79
CA ILE A 105 16.29 -9.32 -7.17
C ILE A 105 17.13 -8.05 -7.04
N LYS A 106 16.65 -6.93 -7.54
CA LYS A 106 17.27 -5.61 -7.31
C LYS A 106 16.68 -4.98 -6.07
N VAL A 107 17.55 -4.40 -5.25
CA VAL A 107 17.19 -3.76 -3.98
C VAL A 107 17.82 -2.38 -3.91
N ALA A 108 16.99 -1.40 -3.56
CA ALA A 108 17.41 -0.03 -3.29
C ALA A 108 17.70 0.16 -1.80
N PHE A 109 18.82 0.80 -1.50
CA PHE A 109 19.24 1.12 -0.14
C PHE A 109 19.45 2.61 0.02
N ASP A 110 18.83 3.19 1.06
CA ASP A 110 19.02 4.60 1.43
C ASP A 110 20.24 4.80 2.34
N LYS A 111 20.68 3.70 2.99
CA LYS A 111 21.83 3.70 3.88
C LYS A 111 23.07 3.16 3.19
N LYS A 112 24.24 3.50 3.74
CA LYS A 112 25.52 2.97 3.27
C LYS A 112 25.56 1.45 3.40
N ILE A 113 25.87 0.78 2.29
CA ILE A 113 25.91 -0.68 2.21
C ILE A 113 27.24 -1.18 2.80
N PRO A 114 27.22 -2.08 3.80
CA PRO A 114 28.43 -2.67 4.35
C PRO A 114 29.10 -3.60 3.33
N LYS A 115 30.42 -3.68 3.39
CA LYS A 115 31.22 -4.48 2.42
C LYS A 115 30.82 -5.96 2.36
N TRP A 116 30.38 -6.54 3.47
CA TRP A 116 29.96 -7.94 3.52
C TRP A 116 28.73 -8.21 2.63
N ALA A 117 27.80 -7.25 2.51
CA ALA A 117 26.59 -7.39 1.70
C ALA A 117 26.86 -7.50 0.18
N LEU A 118 28.07 -7.13 -0.27
CA LEU A 118 28.52 -7.25 -1.66
C LEU A 118 29.53 -8.38 -1.87
N LYS A 119 30.32 -8.72 -0.83
CA LYS A 119 31.43 -9.68 -0.96
C LYS A 119 31.08 -11.11 -0.54
N LYS A 120 30.13 -11.28 0.39
CA LYS A 120 29.68 -12.58 0.89
C LYS A 120 28.41 -13.04 0.16
N LYS A 121 28.09 -14.32 0.25
CA LYS A 121 26.74 -14.80 -0.02
C LYS A 121 25.82 -14.31 1.09
N VAL A 122 24.68 -13.77 0.71
CA VAL A 122 23.71 -13.20 1.64
C VAL A 122 22.39 -13.94 1.56
N ARG A 123 21.62 -13.81 2.63
CA ARG A 123 20.22 -14.19 2.73
C ARG A 123 19.38 -12.92 2.69
N MET A 124 18.25 -12.97 1.99
CA MET A 124 17.25 -11.93 1.91
C MET A 124 15.96 -12.45 2.53
N ASP A 125 15.42 -11.78 3.54
CA ASP A 125 14.17 -12.12 4.21
C ASP A 125 13.15 -11.01 4.00
N LEU A 126 11.89 -11.37 3.82
CA LEU A 126 10.78 -10.41 3.87
C LEU A 126 10.72 -9.77 5.27
N TYR A 127 10.61 -8.42 5.33
CA TYR A 127 10.75 -7.65 6.58
C TYR A 127 9.56 -6.72 6.83
N VAL A 128 9.23 -6.52 8.11
CA VAL A 128 8.16 -5.61 8.55
C VAL A 128 8.63 -4.17 8.56
N ASN A 129 7.81 -3.26 8.02
CA ASN A 129 8.12 -1.83 7.97
C ASN A 129 7.59 -1.10 9.23
N ASP A 130 8.41 -0.96 10.25
CA ASP A 130 8.09 -0.29 11.52
C ASP A 130 7.77 1.22 11.37
N ILE A 131 8.20 1.86 10.28
CA ILE A 131 8.03 3.32 10.07
C ILE A 131 6.56 3.71 10.04
N THR A 132 5.69 2.87 9.46
CA THR A 132 4.26 3.16 9.36
C THR A 132 3.61 3.24 10.75
N PHE A 133 3.93 2.31 11.64
CA PHE A 133 3.42 2.31 13.01
C PHE A 133 3.88 3.54 13.81
N ARG A 134 5.17 3.89 13.69
CA ARG A 134 5.71 5.10 14.33
C ARG A 134 5.02 6.37 13.86
N ARG A 135 4.79 6.52 12.55
CA ARG A 135 4.09 7.69 12.00
C ARG A 135 2.66 7.82 12.50
N MET A 136 1.94 6.69 12.61
CA MET A 136 0.60 6.70 13.21
C MET A 136 0.63 7.12 14.67
N GLU A 137 1.56 6.59 15.47
CA GLU A 137 1.72 6.93 16.88
C GLU A 137 2.13 8.39 17.07
N ASP A 138 3.13 8.89 16.34
CA ASP A 138 3.60 10.27 16.41
C ASP A 138 2.50 11.27 16.03
N ASN A 139 1.73 10.96 14.97
CA ASN A 139 0.58 11.77 14.58
C ASN A 139 -0.49 11.84 15.67
N LEU A 140 -0.80 10.72 16.31
CA LEU A 140 -1.79 10.67 17.40
C LEU A 140 -1.32 11.45 18.64
N ARG A 141 -0.03 11.38 18.99
CA ARG A 141 0.55 12.13 20.13
C ARG A 141 0.55 13.64 19.92
N SER A 142 0.74 14.07 18.66
CA SER A 142 0.80 15.48 18.25
C SER A 142 -0.38 15.93 17.40
N LEU A 143 -1.54 15.27 17.54
CA LEU A 143 -2.69 15.42 16.64
C LEU A 143 -3.12 16.89 16.50
N SER A 144 -3.19 17.35 15.25
CA SER A 144 -3.62 18.71 14.90
C SER A 144 -5.09 18.96 15.28
N ILE A 145 -5.51 20.22 15.28
CA ILE A 145 -6.91 20.60 15.52
C ILE A 145 -7.83 19.90 14.50
N LYS A 146 -7.40 19.73 13.25
CA LYS A 146 -8.19 19.11 12.19
C LYS A 146 -8.36 17.61 12.44
N GLY A 147 -7.29 16.92 12.80
CA GLY A 147 -7.37 15.51 13.20
C GLY A 147 -8.22 15.30 14.45
N ARG A 148 -8.14 16.23 15.43
CA ARG A 148 -9.04 16.20 16.62
C ARG A 148 -10.49 16.35 16.23
N ASN A 149 -10.84 17.29 15.33
CA ASN A 149 -12.22 17.44 14.85
C ASN A 149 -12.74 16.15 14.23
N ALA A 150 -11.94 15.44 13.43
CA ALA A 150 -12.34 14.15 12.85
C ALA A 150 -12.68 13.11 13.94
N LEU A 151 -11.86 13.04 15.00
CA LEU A 151 -12.16 12.18 16.15
C LEU A 151 -13.37 12.67 16.96
N GLU A 152 -13.61 13.97 17.07
CA GLU A 152 -14.81 14.52 17.72
C GLU A 152 -16.10 14.13 16.99
N TYR A 153 -16.08 14.11 15.65
CA TYR A 153 -17.19 13.57 14.86
C TYR A 153 -17.35 12.07 15.13
N HIS A 154 -16.27 11.31 15.09
CA HIS A 154 -16.29 9.88 15.40
C HIS A 154 -16.85 9.58 16.80
N LEU A 155 -16.50 10.38 17.80
CA LEU A 155 -16.94 10.21 19.20
C LEU A 155 -18.27 10.90 19.54
N ASN A 156 -19.01 11.44 18.56
CA ASN A 156 -20.25 12.23 18.75
C ASN A 156 -20.07 13.44 19.68
N GLN A 157 -18.87 14.03 19.72
CA GLN A 157 -18.58 15.22 20.53
C GLN A 157 -18.76 16.53 19.75
N LYS A 158 -18.93 16.43 18.43
CA LYS A 158 -19.11 17.55 17.53
C LYS A 158 -20.04 17.17 16.38
N ASN A 159 -20.94 18.06 15.99
CA ASN A 159 -21.76 17.89 14.80
C ASN A 159 -21.09 18.50 13.57
N PRO A 160 -21.20 17.87 12.39
CA PRO A 160 -20.74 18.47 11.15
C PRO A 160 -21.55 19.73 10.82
N LYS A 161 -20.90 20.65 10.11
CA LYS A 161 -21.54 21.88 9.64
C LYS A 161 -22.44 21.58 8.44
N ASN A 162 -23.53 22.33 8.31
CA ASN A 162 -24.37 22.27 7.11
C ASN A 162 -23.59 22.75 5.89
N SER A 163 -23.84 22.15 4.75
CA SER A 163 -23.29 22.54 3.46
C SER A 163 -24.35 23.30 2.66
N THR A 164 -23.92 24.29 1.90
CA THR A 164 -24.76 24.98 0.91
C THR A 164 -24.32 24.50 -0.48
N TYR A 165 -25.25 23.96 -1.27
CA TYR A 165 -24.97 23.29 -2.55
C TYR A 165 -25.22 24.21 -3.76
N GLU A 166 -24.93 25.49 -3.68
CA GLU A 166 -25.33 26.51 -4.67
C GLU A 166 -24.23 26.82 -5.73
N HIS A 167 -23.46 25.85 -6.19
CA HIS A 167 -22.46 26.12 -7.22
C HIS A 167 -22.81 25.44 -8.54
N TYR A 168 -22.89 26.25 -9.61
CA TYR A 168 -22.84 25.73 -10.98
C TYR A 168 -21.43 25.19 -11.24
N ILE A 169 -21.34 23.93 -11.64
CA ILE A 169 -20.09 23.24 -11.95
C ILE A 169 -20.09 22.89 -13.44
N GLU A 170 -19.08 23.34 -14.14
CA GLU A 170 -18.74 22.87 -15.47
C GLU A 170 -17.80 21.66 -15.30
N TYR A 171 -18.33 20.46 -15.53
CA TYR A 171 -17.57 19.23 -15.37
C TYR A 171 -16.55 19.07 -16.50
N ILE A 172 -15.33 18.64 -16.16
CA ILE A 172 -14.27 18.33 -17.14
C ILE A 172 -14.60 17.00 -17.81
N ASP A 173 -15.06 16.01 -17.03
CA ASP A 173 -15.58 14.76 -17.55
C ASP A 173 -17.10 14.85 -17.75
N GLU A 174 -17.52 15.22 -18.98
CA GLU A 174 -18.93 15.35 -19.33
C GLU A 174 -19.71 14.02 -19.24
N THR A 175 -19.02 12.90 -19.25
CA THR A 175 -19.61 11.55 -19.26
C THR A 175 -19.91 11.00 -17.85
N LEU A 176 -19.71 11.81 -16.81
CA LEU A 176 -20.12 11.46 -15.44
C LEU A 176 -21.64 11.33 -15.36
N ASN A 177 -22.11 10.29 -14.66
CA ASN A 177 -23.54 10.14 -14.35
C ASN A 177 -24.02 11.10 -13.24
N ASP A 178 -25.33 11.17 -13.03
CA ASP A 178 -25.92 12.11 -12.08
C ASP A 178 -25.45 11.89 -10.64
N SER A 179 -25.28 10.63 -10.19
CA SER A 179 -24.79 10.35 -8.84
C SER A 179 -23.35 10.79 -8.65
N GLN A 180 -22.48 10.60 -9.66
CA GLN A 180 -21.11 11.07 -9.65
C GLN A 180 -21.02 12.60 -9.64
N LYS A 181 -21.81 13.27 -10.49
CA LYS A 181 -21.90 14.74 -10.54
C LYS A 181 -22.38 15.31 -9.20
N THR A 182 -23.42 14.74 -8.62
CA THR A 182 -23.93 15.14 -7.31
C THR A 182 -22.91 14.93 -6.21
N ALA A 183 -22.18 13.80 -6.22
CA ALA A 183 -21.12 13.55 -5.24
C ALA A 183 -20.01 14.61 -5.31
N VAL A 184 -19.55 14.98 -6.51
CA VAL A 184 -18.57 16.05 -6.71
C VAL A 184 -19.09 17.37 -6.17
N GLN A 185 -20.33 17.77 -6.53
CA GLN A 185 -20.93 19.02 -6.08
C GLN A 185 -21.02 19.10 -4.55
N HIS A 186 -21.49 18.05 -3.90
CA HIS A 186 -21.60 18.00 -2.45
C HIS A 186 -20.24 18.02 -1.76
N ALA A 187 -19.26 17.28 -2.30
CA ALA A 187 -17.90 17.25 -1.78
C ALA A 187 -17.20 18.62 -1.89
N LEU A 188 -17.40 19.34 -3.01
CA LEU A 188 -16.85 20.71 -3.18
C LEU A 188 -17.43 21.71 -2.19
N SER A 189 -18.70 21.54 -1.82
CA SER A 189 -19.46 22.50 -1.01
C SER A 189 -19.35 22.24 0.49
N THR A 190 -18.75 21.12 0.92
CA THR A 190 -18.64 20.80 2.34
C THR A 190 -17.60 21.64 3.06
N PRO A 191 -17.92 22.21 4.25
CA PRO A 191 -16.94 22.99 5.03
C PRO A 191 -16.05 22.13 5.93
N ASP A 192 -16.35 20.86 6.12
CA ASP A 192 -15.67 19.97 7.07
C ASP A 192 -15.33 18.60 6.45
N PHE A 193 -16.32 17.76 6.17
CA PHE A 193 -16.08 16.49 5.50
C PHE A 193 -17.26 16.05 4.64
N TYR A 194 -17.00 15.16 3.69
CA TYR A 194 -17.99 14.45 2.90
C TYR A 194 -17.55 13.01 2.63
N LEU A 195 -18.52 12.11 2.45
CA LEU A 195 -18.28 10.69 2.24
C LEU A 195 -18.86 10.27 0.88
N ILE A 196 -18.03 9.62 0.06
CA ILE A 196 -18.45 9.05 -1.22
C ILE A 196 -18.48 7.53 -1.07
N HIS A 197 -19.67 6.97 -0.97
CA HIS A 197 -19.87 5.53 -0.94
C HIS A 197 -19.87 5.01 -2.37
N GLY A 198 -18.79 4.36 -2.77
CA GLY A 198 -18.58 3.84 -4.12
C GLY A 198 -18.49 2.32 -4.13
N PRO A 199 -19.61 1.59 -4.30
CA PRO A 199 -19.60 0.15 -4.52
C PRO A 199 -18.77 -0.29 -5.72
N PHE A 200 -18.70 -1.59 -5.94
CA PHE A 200 -17.99 -2.17 -7.07
C PHE A 200 -18.42 -1.56 -8.42
N GLY A 201 -17.45 -1.21 -9.25
CA GLY A 201 -17.70 -0.76 -10.62
C GLY A 201 -18.46 0.57 -10.78
N THR A 202 -18.65 1.35 -9.73
CA THR A 202 -19.42 2.63 -9.79
C THR A 202 -18.58 3.85 -10.18
N GLY A 203 -17.30 3.66 -10.53
CA GLY A 203 -16.46 4.77 -10.98
C GLY A 203 -15.98 5.69 -9.85
N LYS A 204 -15.80 5.16 -8.63
CA LYS A 204 -15.33 5.92 -7.46
C LYS A 204 -14.08 6.75 -7.77
N THR A 205 -13.01 6.14 -8.30
CA THR A 205 -11.76 6.84 -8.62
C THR A 205 -11.97 7.94 -9.67
N ARG A 206 -12.82 7.70 -10.67
CA ARG A 206 -13.18 8.69 -11.69
C ARG A 206 -13.88 9.92 -11.07
N THR A 207 -14.79 9.68 -10.13
CA THR A 207 -15.46 10.73 -9.37
C THR A 207 -14.48 11.55 -8.54
N LEU A 208 -13.48 10.88 -7.90
CA LEU A 208 -12.44 11.56 -7.13
C LEU A 208 -11.51 12.40 -8.01
N VAL A 209 -11.18 11.92 -9.20
CA VAL A 209 -10.34 12.68 -10.17
C VAL A 209 -11.05 13.96 -10.60
N GLU A 210 -12.34 13.88 -10.94
CA GLU A 210 -13.12 15.07 -11.25
C GLU A 210 -13.18 16.05 -10.07
N LEU A 211 -13.40 15.54 -8.85
CA LEU A 211 -13.37 16.37 -7.63
C LEU A 211 -12.02 17.08 -7.49
N ILE A 212 -10.92 16.38 -7.66
CA ILE A 212 -9.56 16.95 -7.58
C ILE A 212 -9.39 18.05 -8.63
N TYR A 213 -9.83 17.82 -9.86
CA TYR A 213 -9.78 18.84 -10.92
C TYR A 213 -10.58 20.09 -10.57
N GLN A 214 -11.77 19.93 -10.03
CA GLN A 214 -12.60 21.05 -9.61
C GLN A 214 -12.03 21.82 -8.42
N GLU A 215 -11.37 21.14 -7.48
CA GLU A 215 -10.64 21.78 -6.37
C GLU A 215 -9.48 22.64 -6.90
N VAL A 216 -8.67 22.09 -7.81
CA VAL A 216 -7.55 22.82 -8.44
C VAL A 216 -8.04 24.01 -9.25
N ARG A 217 -9.16 23.90 -9.98
CA ARG A 217 -9.77 25.04 -10.68
C ARG A 217 -10.19 26.19 -9.77
N GLN A 218 -10.38 25.93 -8.49
CA GLN A 218 -10.68 26.92 -7.44
C GLN A 218 -9.43 27.38 -6.69
N ASP A 219 -8.24 27.18 -7.28
CA ASP A 219 -6.93 27.49 -6.69
C ASP A 219 -6.71 26.83 -5.31
N ARG A 220 -7.25 25.64 -5.10
CA ARG A 220 -7.11 24.88 -3.85
C ARG A 220 -6.04 23.82 -3.99
N LYS A 221 -5.20 23.72 -2.96
CA LYS A 221 -4.14 22.70 -2.87
C LYS A 221 -4.67 21.40 -2.30
N VAL A 222 -4.49 20.32 -3.06
CA VAL A 222 -5.07 19.01 -2.75
C VAL A 222 -4.00 18.03 -2.26
N LEU A 223 -4.31 17.32 -1.16
CA LEU A 223 -3.59 16.13 -0.73
C LEU A 223 -4.45 14.90 -1.05
N ALA A 224 -4.04 14.12 -2.05
CA ALA A 224 -4.75 12.92 -2.46
C ALA A 224 -4.03 11.67 -1.95
N THR A 225 -4.69 10.81 -1.19
CA THR A 225 -4.04 9.66 -0.55
C THR A 225 -4.86 8.38 -0.65
N ALA A 226 -4.17 7.25 -0.47
CA ALA A 226 -4.76 5.93 -0.24
C ALA A 226 -3.83 5.10 0.66
N GLU A 227 -4.29 3.94 1.14
CA GLU A 227 -3.48 3.08 2.00
C GLU A 227 -2.36 2.39 1.22
N SER A 228 -2.65 1.83 0.05
CA SER A 228 -1.69 1.07 -0.77
C SER A 228 -1.03 1.91 -1.86
N ASN A 229 0.22 1.56 -2.22
CA ASN A 229 0.91 2.18 -3.36
C ASN A 229 0.17 1.98 -4.68
N THR A 230 -0.44 0.81 -4.88
CA THR A 230 -1.21 0.51 -6.10
C THR A 230 -2.41 1.44 -6.26
N ALA A 231 -3.18 1.67 -5.18
CA ALA A 231 -4.31 2.60 -5.22
C ALA A 231 -3.86 4.04 -5.48
N VAL A 232 -2.73 4.45 -4.88
CA VAL A 232 -2.13 5.77 -5.09
C VAL A 232 -1.65 5.95 -6.53
N ASP A 233 -1.01 4.94 -7.11
CA ASP A 233 -0.51 4.99 -8.50
C ASP A 233 -1.67 5.03 -9.50
N ASN A 234 -2.75 4.26 -9.28
CA ASN A 234 -3.96 4.33 -10.09
C ASN A 234 -4.62 5.73 -10.05
N LEU A 235 -4.63 6.36 -8.88
CA LEU A 235 -5.15 7.72 -8.73
C LEU A 235 -4.25 8.74 -9.44
N LEU A 236 -2.93 8.59 -9.27
CA LEU A 236 -1.92 9.45 -9.90
C LEU A 236 -2.02 9.42 -11.43
N GLU A 237 -2.08 8.22 -12.02
CA GLU A 237 -2.18 8.05 -13.48
C GLU A 237 -3.35 8.82 -14.05
N ARG A 238 -4.51 8.70 -13.42
CA ARG A 238 -5.73 9.42 -13.86
C ARG A 238 -5.66 10.92 -13.62
N VAL A 239 -5.09 11.38 -12.50
CA VAL A 239 -4.92 12.82 -12.23
C VAL A 239 -3.93 13.43 -13.24
N ALA A 240 -2.88 12.69 -13.60
CA ALA A 240 -1.84 13.14 -14.53
C ALA A 240 -2.28 13.14 -16.01
N GLU A 241 -3.44 12.57 -16.36
CA GLU A 241 -4.01 12.68 -17.71
C GLU A 241 -4.29 14.15 -18.11
N ASN A 242 -4.46 15.03 -17.13
CA ASN A 242 -4.62 16.45 -17.37
C ASN A 242 -3.29 17.21 -17.20
N ASP A 243 -2.62 17.47 -18.30
CA ASP A 243 -1.31 18.15 -18.35
C ASP A 243 -1.28 19.55 -17.69
N LYS A 244 -2.44 20.17 -17.44
CA LYS A 244 -2.53 21.47 -16.79
C LYS A 244 -2.36 21.39 -15.27
N ILE A 245 -2.42 20.19 -14.70
CA ILE A 245 -2.31 19.97 -13.26
C ILE A 245 -0.89 19.54 -12.89
N LYS A 246 -0.28 20.29 -12.01
CA LYS A 246 1.04 19.99 -11.49
C LYS A 246 0.91 19.01 -10.32
N VAL A 247 1.14 17.73 -10.60
CA VAL A 247 1.05 16.67 -9.60
C VAL A 247 2.43 16.21 -9.14
N THR A 248 2.61 16.00 -7.83
CA THR A 248 3.83 15.41 -7.26
C THR A 248 3.49 14.20 -6.39
N ARG A 249 4.18 13.08 -6.65
CA ARG A 249 4.06 11.81 -5.92
C ARG A 249 5.10 11.76 -4.80
N LEU A 250 4.63 11.69 -3.53
CA LEU A 250 5.50 11.47 -2.38
C LEU A 250 5.62 9.99 -2.04
N GLY A 251 6.76 9.63 -1.53
CA GLY A 251 7.10 8.28 -1.09
C GLY A 251 8.41 7.82 -1.69
N HIS A 252 8.83 6.61 -1.33
CA HIS A 252 10.08 6.07 -1.85
C HIS A 252 9.95 5.84 -3.37
N PRO A 253 10.81 6.43 -4.22
CA PRO A 253 10.65 6.41 -5.67
C PRO A 253 10.68 4.98 -6.26
N GLN A 254 11.31 4.05 -5.54
CA GLN A 254 11.37 2.65 -5.96
C GLN A 254 10.08 1.86 -5.61
N ARG A 255 9.14 2.46 -4.90
CA ARG A 255 7.80 1.91 -4.63
C ARG A 255 6.73 2.44 -5.57
N VAL A 256 7.12 3.16 -6.59
CA VAL A 256 6.25 3.75 -7.61
C VAL A 256 6.44 2.99 -8.92
N SER A 257 5.37 2.75 -9.67
CA SER A 257 5.44 2.09 -10.97
C SER A 257 6.42 2.81 -11.90
N HIS A 258 7.03 2.09 -12.84
CA HIS A 258 8.05 2.67 -13.73
C HIS A 258 7.52 3.89 -14.51
N GLU A 259 6.28 3.83 -14.95
CA GLU A 259 5.60 4.88 -15.71
C GLU A 259 5.37 6.14 -14.90
N ASN A 260 5.17 5.98 -13.58
CA ASN A 260 4.87 7.06 -12.65
C ASN A 260 6.12 7.70 -12.00
N LYS A 261 7.32 7.17 -12.24
CA LYS A 261 8.56 7.69 -11.63
C LYS A 261 8.80 9.16 -11.91
N GLN A 262 8.43 9.67 -13.09
CA GLN A 262 8.59 11.06 -13.48
C GLN A 262 7.82 12.05 -12.59
N TYR A 263 6.77 11.60 -11.92
CA TYR A 263 5.97 12.42 -11.00
C TYR A 263 6.52 12.41 -9.57
N THR A 264 7.50 11.56 -9.26
CA THR A 264 8.05 11.47 -7.91
C THR A 264 8.83 12.72 -7.54
N LEU A 265 8.77 13.09 -6.26
CA LEU A 265 9.55 14.20 -5.72
C LEU A 265 11.05 14.02 -6.00
N ALA A 266 11.57 12.80 -5.82
CA ALA A 266 12.98 12.49 -6.06
C ALA A 266 13.39 12.74 -7.52
N TYR A 267 12.59 12.33 -8.50
CA TYR A 267 12.84 12.60 -9.92
C TYR A 267 12.82 14.11 -10.22
N LYS A 268 11.82 14.83 -9.68
CA LYS A 268 11.72 16.28 -9.85
C LYS A 268 12.90 17.04 -9.23
N VAL A 269 13.38 16.60 -8.07
CA VAL A 269 14.59 17.12 -7.44
C VAL A 269 15.81 16.89 -8.35
N GLU A 270 15.98 15.68 -8.88
CA GLU A 270 17.09 15.35 -9.80
C GLU A 270 17.08 16.20 -11.07
N LYS A 271 15.89 16.49 -11.62
CA LYS A 271 15.72 17.31 -12.85
C LYS A 271 15.64 18.81 -12.59
N HIS A 272 15.65 19.24 -11.35
CA HIS A 272 15.57 20.66 -11.01
C HIS A 272 16.84 21.42 -11.48
N PRO A 273 16.73 22.66 -12.03
CA PRO A 273 17.89 23.40 -12.54
C PRO A 273 19.02 23.56 -11.53
N LEU A 274 18.68 23.71 -10.24
CA LEU A 274 19.68 23.87 -9.17
C LEU A 274 20.39 22.56 -8.77
N SER A 275 19.96 21.41 -9.28
CA SER A 275 20.58 20.10 -8.93
C SER A 275 21.99 19.96 -9.47
N SER A 276 22.34 20.64 -10.54
CA SER A 276 23.73 20.73 -11.04
C SER A 276 24.69 21.31 -10.02
N ASN A 277 24.23 22.24 -9.17
CA ASN A 277 25.04 22.81 -8.08
C ASN A 277 25.31 21.76 -6.98
N ILE A 278 24.32 20.91 -6.68
CA ILE A 278 24.49 19.80 -5.72
C ILE A 278 25.54 18.83 -6.23
N GLU A 279 25.51 18.47 -7.50
CA GLU A 279 26.49 17.60 -8.13
C GLU A 279 27.90 18.22 -8.09
N SER A 280 28.02 19.51 -8.37
CA SER A 280 29.30 20.22 -8.27
C SER A 280 29.85 20.22 -6.83
N TYR A 281 29.00 20.37 -5.83
CA TYR A 281 29.40 20.31 -4.43
C TYR A 281 29.86 18.89 -4.01
N TYR A 282 29.22 17.83 -4.51
CA TYR A 282 29.71 16.46 -4.30
C TYR A 282 31.08 16.23 -4.92
N ASN A 283 31.34 16.76 -6.12
CA ASN A 283 32.66 16.67 -6.77
C ASN A 283 33.74 17.32 -5.89
N VAL A 284 33.49 18.51 -5.35
CA VAL A 284 34.41 19.19 -4.43
C VAL A 284 34.60 18.39 -3.14
N ILE A 285 33.55 17.79 -2.60
CA ILE A 285 33.64 16.91 -1.42
C ILE A 285 34.56 15.71 -1.73
N ASP A 286 34.39 15.07 -2.90
CA ASP A 286 35.22 13.93 -3.30
C ASP A 286 36.69 14.32 -3.41
N GLU A 287 37.00 15.47 -4.00
CA GLU A 287 38.37 16.01 -4.00
C GLU A 287 38.92 16.20 -2.59
N TYR A 288 38.17 16.84 -1.68
CA TYR A 288 38.59 17.04 -0.30
C TYR A 288 38.72 15.74 0.49
N VAL A 289 37.90 14.74 0.20
CA VAL A 289 38.01 13.40 0.80
C VAL A 289 39.29 12.70 0.36
N GLU A 290 39.68 12.83 -0.92
CA GLU A 290 40.95 12.27 -1.43
C GLU A 290 42.14 12.99 -0.80
N GLU A 291 42.15 14.34 -0.79
CA GLU A 291 43.20 15.13 -0.17
C GLU A 291 43.36 14.83 1.34
N ARG A 292 42.24 14.68 2.05
CA ARG A 292 42.25 14.37 3.48
C ARG A 292 42.94 13.04 3.82
N LYS A 293 43.02 12.08 2.87
CA LYS A 293 43.66 10.79 3.10
C LYS A 293 45.17 10.88 3.32
N TYR A 294 45.82 11.95 2.83
CA TYR A 294 47.25 12.19 3.02
C TYR A 294 47.59 12.69 4.43
N TYR A 295 46.61 13.04 5.27
CA TYR A 295 46.81 13.62 6.59
C TYR A 295 46.39 12.65 7.70
N THR A 296 47.01 12.87 8.89
CA THR A 296 46.78 12.02 10.06
C THR A 296 45.37 12.28 10.65
N LYS A 297 44.51 11.26 10.61
CA LYS A 297 43.21 11.33 11.28
C LYS A 297 43.41 11.47 12.79
N PRO A 298 42.78 12.45 13.48
CA PRO A 298 42.92 12.69 14.92
C PRO A 298 42.14 11.64 15.72
N THR A 299 42.62 10.41 15.75
CA THR A 299 42.10 9.33 16.59
C THR A 299 42.50 9.53 18.05
N GLN A 300 41.89 8.82 18.99
CA GLN A 300 42.27 8.89 20.43
C GLN A 300 43.77 8.70 20.66
N GLN A 301 44.40 7.81 19.92
CA GLN A 301 45.85 7.53 19.99
C GLN A 301 46.72 8.74 19.64
N TYR A 302 46.36 9.46 18.57
CA TYR A 302 47.12 10.64 18.12
C TYR A 302 46.69 11.92 18.84
N ARG A 303 45.40 12.06 19.13
CA ARG A 303 44.82 13.24 19.81
C ARG A 303 45.24 13.35 21.26
N ARG A 304 45.38 12.24 21.96
CA ARG A 304 45.77 12.18 23.39
C ARG A 304 45.00 13.18 24.25
N GLY A 305 43.67 13.30 24.02
CA GLY A 305 42.79 14.19 24.75
C GLY A 305 42.84 15.67 24.33
N MET A 306 43.54 16.04 23.24
CA MET A 306 43.48 17.39 22.67
C MET A 306 42.15 17.58 21.90
N SER A 307 41.50 18.71 22.08
CA SER A 307 40.38 19.12 21.24
C SER A 307 40.85 19.58 19.86
N ASP A 308 39.95 19.67 18.88
CA ASP A 308 40.26 20.14 17.53
C ASP A 308 40.87 21.55 17.57
N ASN A 309 40.32 22.47 18.40
CA ASN A 309 40.87 23.81 18.58
C ASN A 309 42.27 23.79 19.16
N GLN A 310 42.56 22.93 20.12
CA GLN A 310 43.92 22.78 20.68
C GLN A 310 44.91 22.24 19.63
N ILE A 311 44.51 21.27 18.83
CA ILE A 311 45.34 20.71 17.74
C ILE A 311 45.68 21.82 16.75
N VAL A 312 44.71 22.62 16.31
CA VAL A 312 44.93 23.72 15.36
C VAL A 312 45.82 24.82 15.99
N GLN A 313 45.61 25.17 17.26
CA GLN A 313 46.45 26.15 17.94
C GLN A 313 47.91 25.70 18.09
N TYR A 314 48.14 24.44 18.47
CA TYR A 314 49.51 23.88 18.57
C TYR A 314 50.17 23.76 17.20
N ALA A 315 49.41 23.34 16.17
CA ALA A 315 49.91 23.31 14.80
C ALA A 315 50.37 24.68 14.31
N ASN A 316 49.59 25.73 14.53
CA ASN A 316 49.94 27.12 14.16
C ASN A 316 51.15 27.64 14.89
N ARG A 317 51.36 27.20 16.14
CA ARG A 317 52.56 27.56 16.94
C ARG A 317 53.78 26.69 16.69
N GLY A 318 53.65 25.65 15.86
CA GLY A 318 54.71 24.69 15.61
C GLY A 318 55.14 23.89 16.85
N LYS A 319 54.27 23.74 17.84
CA LYS A 319 54.60 23.13 19.14
C LYS A 319 54.13 21.66 19.21
N SER A 320 54.98 20.83 19.83
CA SER A 320 54.60 19.48 20.29
C SER A 320 53.74 19.55 21.55
N SER A 321 52.84 18.63 21.77
CA SER A 321 51.98 18.56 22.94
C SER A 321 51.63 17.13 23.31
N ARG A 322 51.56 16.83 24.63
CA ARG A 322 51.17 15.52 25.17
C ARG A 322 51.93 14.34 24.55
N GLY A 323 53.25 14.56 24.26
CA GLY A 323 54.10 13.54 23.63
C GLY A 323 53.82 13.27 22.15
N VAL A 324 53.04 14.13 21.48
CA VAL A 324 52.80 14.08 20.02
C VAL A 324 53.71 15.10 19.35
N LYS A 325 54.44 14.66 18.32
CA LYS A 325 55.37 15.51 17.57
C LYS A 325 54.61 16.59 16.79
N SER A 326 55.28 17.75 16.62
CA SER A 326 54.71 18.90 15.90
C SER A 326 54.22 18.54 14.49
N ASP A 327 54.95 17.70 13.75
CA ASP A 327 54.56 17.35 12.39
C ASP A 327 53.27 16.51 12.33
N ILE A 328 53.05 15.64 13.34
CA ILE A 328 51.79 14.87 13.47
C ILE A 328 50.66 15.82 13.84
N ILE A 329 50.93 16.81 14.74
CA ILE A 329 49.92 17.82 15.12
C ILE A 329 49.52 18.66 13.90
N LYS A 330 50.49 19.10 13.08
CA LYS A 330 50.22 19.84 11.84
C LYS A 330 49.42 18.97 10.85
N SER A 331 49.77 17.71 10.72
CA SER A 331 49.05 16.76 9.86
C SER A 331 47.59 16.57 10.33
N MET A 332 47.36 16.43 11.66
CA MET A 332 46.02 16.36 12.22
C MET A 332 45.22 17.68 11.99
N ALA A 333 45.88 18.83 12.13
CA ALA A 333 45.21 20.13 11.88
C ALA A 333 44.77 20.24 10.40
N ARG A 334 45.56 19.78 9.44
CA ARG A 334 45.18 19.70 8.03
C ARG A 334 43.99 18.76 7.81
N TRP A 335 44.02 17.61 8.47
CA TRP A 335 42.90 16.67 8.40
C TRP A 335 41.59 17.32 8.92
N ILE A 336 41.66 18.05 10.04
CA ILE A 336 40.53 18.78 10.64
C ILE A 336 40.01 19.86 9.67
N ASP A 337 40.92 20.64 9.05
CA ASP A 337 40.56 21.67 8.08
C ASP A 337 39.77 21.10 6.90
N TYR A 338 40.25 20.02 6.26
CA TYR A 338 39.53 19.36 5.19
C TYR A 338 38.18 18.77 5.66
N ASN A 339 38.15 18.19 6.87
CA ASN A 339 36.92 17.67 7.43
C ASN A 339 35.86 18.76 7.67
N ASN A 340 36.27 19.92 8.14
CA ASN A 340 35.38 21.07 8.32
C ASN A 340 34.85 21.58 6.97
N LYS A 341 35.71 21.71 5.97
CA LYS A 341 35.28 22.09 4.59
C LYS A 341 34.28 21.09 4.02
N ILE A 342 34.52 19.79 4.19
CA ILE A 342 33.57 18.75 3.78
C ILE A 342 32.21 18.95 4.46
N ASN A 343 32.19 19.20 5.78
CA ASN A 343 30.97 19.42 6.53
C ASN A 343 30.22 20.70 6.06
N GLU A 344 30.95 21.77 5.76
CA GLU A 344 30.36 23.00 5.19
C GLU A 344 29.66 22.76 3.85
N PHE A 345 30.26 21.92 2.98
CA PHE A 345 29.61 21.56 1.72
C PHE A 345 28.40 20.68 1.92
N TYR A 346 28.41 19.75 2.87
CA TYR A 346 27.21 18.99 3.23
C TYR A 346 26.09 19.90 3.75
N GLU A 347 26.39 20.91 4.55
CA GLU A 347 25.40 21.89 5.00
C GLU A 347 24.83 22.73 3.82
N LYS A 348 25.67 23.08 2.84
CA LYS A 348 25.23 23.78 1.62
C LYS A 348 24.30 22.90 0.78
N ILE A 349 24.64 21.63 0.64
CA ILE A 349 23.80 20.65 -0.07
C ILE A 349 22.44 20.52 0.61
N ASP A 350 22.43 20.31 1.94
CA ASP A 350 21.19 20.16 2.71
C ASP A 350 20.27 21.40 2.59
N LYS A 351 20.83 22.60 2.67
CA LYS A 351 20.07 23.84 2.46
C LYS A 351 19.52 23.96 1.05
N LEU A 352 20.31 23.57 0.05
CA LEU A 352 19.89 23.64 -1.36
C LEU A 352 18.82 22.60 -1.67
N GLU A 353 18.96 21.38 -1.15
CA GLU A 353 17.94 20.32 -1.30
C GLU A 353 16.61 20.74 -0.67
N ARG A 354 16.64 21.27 0.55
CA ARG A 354 15.42 21.79 1.20
C ARG A 354 14.76 22.89 0.38
N LYS A 355 15.54 23.79 -0.20
CA LYS A 355 15.01 24.84 -1.07
C LYS A 355 14.33 24.25 -2.31
N ILE A 356 14.99 23.34 -3.01
CA ILE A 356 14.44 22.67 -4.20
C ILE A 356 13.14 21.95 -3.85
N ILE A 357 13.13 21.19 -2.75
CA ILE A 357 11.94 20.46 -2.29
C ILE A 357 10.79 21.45 -2.01
N SER A 358 11.06 22.56 -1.29
CA SER A 358 10.05 23.58 -1.01
C SER A 358 9.47 24.17 -2.30
N GLU A 359 10.32 24.54 -3.27
CA GLU A 359 9.88 25.07 -4.56
C GLU A 359 8.98 24.07 -5.33
N ILE A 360 9.35 22.78 -5.36
CA ILE A 360 8.55 21.74 -6.03
C ILE A 360 7.20 21.53 -5.33
N ILE A 361 7.19 21.49 -4.00
CA ILE A 361 5.96 21.31 -3.22
C ILE A 361 5.04 22.52 -3.34
N GLU A 362 5.58 23.73 -3.31
CA GLU A 362 4.81 24.97 -3.48
C GLU A 362 4.20 25.08 -4.87
N ASP A 363 4.93 24.70 -5.93
CA ASP A 363 4.48 24.72 -7.31
C ASP A 363 3.47 23.59 -7.63
N SER A 364 3.32 22.59 -6.77
CA SER A 364 2.40 21.49 -7.02
C SER A 364 0.97 21.83 -6.61
N ASP A 365 0.02 21.61 -7.51
CA ASP A 365 -1.42 21.73 -7.23
C ASP A 365 -1.94 20.54 -6.41
N VAL A 366 -1.44 19.35 -6.75
CA VAL A 366 -1.84 18.09 -6.12
C VAL A 366 -0.61 17.34 -5.63
N ILE A 367 -0.64 16.97 -4.36
CA ILE A 367 0.32 16.03 -3.78
C ILE A 367 -0.38 14.68 -3.62
N VAL A 368 0.22 13.63 -4.20
CA VAL A 368 -0.31 12.27 -4.15
C VAL A 368 0.61 11.40 -3.30
N SER A 369 0.08 10.66 -2.33
CA SER A 369 0.90 9.82 -1.45
C SER A 369 0.12 8.67 -0.80
N THR A 370 0.82 7.70 -0.20
CA THR A 370 0.17 6.82 0.78
C THR A 370 -0.17 7.62 2.04
N ASN A 371 -1.16 7.17 2.82
CA ASN A 371 -1.50 7.82 4.09
C ASN A 371 -0.26 7.97 4.99
N SER A 372 0.56 6.93 5.12
CA SER A 372 1.81 6.98 5.88
C SER A 372 2.82 7.99 5.33
N SER A 373 2.92 8.12 3.99
CA SER A 373 3.85 9.07 3.36
C SER A 373 3.42 10.53 3.50
N ALA A 374 2.16 10.79 3.82
CA ALA A 374 1.69 12.14 4.18
C ALA A 374 2.32 12.68 5.49
N ALA A 375 3.00 11.83 6.27
CA ALA A 375 3.78 12.23 7.43
C ALA A 375 5.24 12.63 7.11
N LEU A 376 5.66 12.65 5.85
CA LEU A 376 7.02 13.01 5.45
C LEU A 376 7.35 14.48 5.80
N GLU A 377 8.60 14.72 6.17
CA GLU A 377 9.12 16.05 6.50
C GLU A 377 8.97 17.05 5.35
N SER A 378 9.09 16.59 4.11
CA SER A 378 8.97 17.41 2.90
C SER A 378 7.66 18.21 2.80
N ILE A 379 6.59 17.75 3.46
CA ILE A 379 5.28 18.43 3.51
C ILE A 379 4.85 18.76 4.95
N HIS A 380 5.80 18.78 5.91
CA HIS A 380 5.44 19.01 7.32
C HIS A 380 4.70 20.34 7.51
N ASP A 381 5.19 21.40 6.91
CA ASP A 381 4.64 22.76 7.05
C ASP A 381 3.64 23.13 5.95
N THR A 382 3.40 22.23 4.99
CA THR A 382 2.46 22.44 3.90
C THR A 382 1.03 22.34 4.42
N LYS A 383 0.21 23.34 4.12
CA LYS A 383 -1.23 23.34 4.41
C LYS A 383 -1.99 22.99 3.14
N PHE A 384 -2.91 22.05 3.28
CA PHE A 384 -3.79 21.65 2.19
C PHE A 384 -5.21 22.16 2.45
N ASP A 385 -5.90 22.54 1.40
CA ASP A 385 -7.31 22.95 1.49
C ASP A 385 -8.21 21.75 1.70
N VAL A 386 -7.88 20.63 1.04
CA VAL A 386 -8.62 19.38 1.14
C VAL A 386 -7.71 18.17 1.09
N ALA A 387 -8.03 17.16 1.92
CA ALA A 387 -7.50 15.81 1.80
C ALA A 387 -8.56 14.92 1.15
N VAL A 388 -8.22 14.29 0.04
CA VAL A 388 -9.05 13.32 -0.67
C VAL A 388 -8.45 11.94 -0.46
N ILE A 389 -9.16 11.06 0.26
CA ILE A 389 -8.63 9.77 0.68
C ILE A 389 -9.46 8.66 0.02
N ASP A 390 -8.82 7.92 -0.90
CA ASP A 390 -9.43 6.74 -1.53
C ASP A 390 -9.22 5.48 -0.68
N GLU A 391 -10.09 4.49 -0.85
CA GLU A 391 -10.11 3.23 -0.10
C GLU A 391 -10.17 3.44 1.44
N ALA A 392 -10.86 4.50 1.89
CA ALA A 392 -10.93 4.86 3.30
C ALA A 392 -11.64 3.82 4.18
N SER A 393 -12.46 2.95 3.59
CA SER A 393 -13.09 1.80 4.28
C SER A 393 -12.12 0.65 4.58
N GLN A 394 -10.92 0.67 3.99
CA GLN A 394 -9.85 -0.30 4.22
C GLN A 394 -8.70 0.29 5.04
N THR A 395 -8.90 1.47 5.60
CA THR A 395 -7.88 2.25 6.29
C THR A 395 -8.21 2.36 7.77
N THR A 396 -7.25 2.03 8.63
CA THR A 396 -7.42 2.19 10.08
C THR A 396 -7.57 3.66 10.47
N ILE A 397 -8.28 3.95 11.57
CA ILE A 397 -8.43 5.32 12.09
C ILE A 397 -7.07 6.02 12.28
N PRO A 398 -6.04 5.39 12.89
CA PRO A 398 -4.74 6.03 13.04
C PRO A 398 -4.07 6.40 11.70
N SER A 399 -4.23 5.57 10.67
CA SER A 399 -3.64 5.82 9.35
C SER A 399 -4.32 6.97 8.63
N VAL A 400 -5.66 6.97 8.56
CA VAL A 400 -6.43 8.01 7.86
C VAL A 400 -6.30 9.39 8.51
N LEU A 401 -6.04 9.44 9.82
CA LEU A 401 -5.82 10.70 10.54
C LEU A 401 -4.54 11.43 10.12
N ILE A 402 -3.56 10.75 9.51
CA ILE A 402 -2.31 11.39 9.05
C ILE A 402 -2.61 12.43 7.96
N PRO A 403 -3.22 12.10 6.81
CA PRO A 403 -3.57 13.10 5.81
C PRO A 403 -4.65 14.10 6.30
N ILE A 404 -5.64 13.66 7.08
CA ILE A 404 -6.68 14.54 7.62
C ILE A 404 -6.07 15.65 8.49
N ALA A 405 -5.03 15.34 9.26
CA ALA A 405 -4.36 16.32 10.13
C ALA A 405 -3.68 17.46 9.35
N LYS A 406 -3.44 17.29 8.05
CA LYS A 406 -2.75 18.24 7.15
C LYS A 406 -3.69 19.18 6.38
N ALA A 407 -4.99 18.89 6.35
CA ALA A 407 -5.94 19.58 5.48
C ALA A 407 -7.03 20.33 6.27
N HIS A 408 -7.62 21.35 5.64
CA HIS A 408 -8.71 22.12 6.25
C HIS A 408 -10.01 21.30 6.34
N ARG A 409 -10.29 20.47 5.35
CA ARG A 409 -11.42 19.54 5.26
C ARG A 409 -10.99 18.24 4.59
N PHE A 410 -11.81 17.21 4.67
CA PHE A 410 -11.47 15.93 4.09
C PHE A 410 -12.66 15.25 3.40
N ILE A 411 -12.34 14.50 2.35
CA ILE A 411 -13.28 13.68 1.61
C ILE A 411 -12.80 12.24 1.71
N LEU A 412 -13.65 11.36 2.21
CA LEU A 412 -13.37 9.94 2.28
C LEU A 412 -14.19 9.20 1.23
N ALA A 413 -13.52 8.38 0.44
CA ALA A 413 -14.19 7.50 -0.51
C ALA A 413 -13.88 6.04 -0.18
N GLY A 414 -14.87 5.17 -0.28
CA GLY A 414 -14.72 3.76 0.05
C GLY A 414 -16.02 2.99 -0.06
N ASP A 415 -15.96 1.73 0.35
CA ASP A 415 -17.11 0.84 0.43
C ASP A 415 -17.03 -0.03 1.69
N HIS A 416 -17.75 0.33 2.73
CA HIS A 416 -17.78 -0.37 4.01
C HIS A 416 -18.52 -1.72 3.95
N LYS A 417 -19.17 -2.06 2.83
CA LYS A 417 -19.75 -3.38 2.57
C LYS A 417 -18.76 -4.36 1.95
N GLN A 418 -17.54 -3.88 1.65
CA GLN A 418 -16.39 -4.70 1.27
C GLN A 418 -15.44 -4.89 2.46
N LEU A 419 -14.23 -5.43 2.21
CA LEU A 419 -13.31 -5.79 3.29
C LEU A 419 -12.87 -4.59 4.14
N PRO A 420 -12.80 -4.76 5.47
CA PRO A 420 -12.17 -3.81 6.37
C PRO A 420 -10.63 -3.91 6.28
N PRO A 421 -9.88 -3.07 7.02
CA PRO A 421 -8.44 -3.23 7.17
C PRO A 421 -8.07 -4.63 7.67
N THR A 422 -7.01 -5.22 7.11
CA THR A 422 -6.47 -6.48 7.60
C THR A 422 -5.70 -6.24 8.89
N ILE A 423 -6.08 -6.94 9.97
CA ILE A 423 -5.45 -6.87 11.29
C ILE A 423 -5.03 -8.27 11.70
N LEU A 424 -3.77 -8.42 12.10
CA LEU A 424 -3.17 -9.72 12.49
C LEU A 424 -3.39 -10.06 13.95
N SER A 425 -3.42 -9.05 14.83
CA SER A 425 -3.56 -9.23 16.26
C SER A 425 -5.03 -9.32 16.66
N ASP A 426 -5.42 -10.41 17.33
CA ASP A 426 -6.75 -10.54 17.94
C ASP A 426 -7.01 -9.43 18.99
N ASP A 427 -5.95 -9.00 19.71
CA ASP A 427 -6.04 -7.92 20.70
C ASP A 427 -6.22 -6.53 20.04
N ALA A 428 -5.90 -6.40 18.75
CA ALA A 428 -6.02 -5.16 17.98
C ALA A 428 -7.22 -5.18 17.01
N TYR A 429 -8.11 -6.18 17.07
CA TYR A 429 -9.20 -6.34 16.10
C TYR A 429 -10.06 -5.07 15.91
N GLN A 430 -10.18 -4.23 16.95
CA GLN A 430 -10.92 -2.96 16.88
C GLN A 430 -10.30 -1.92 15.93
N LEU A 431 -9.08 -2.13 15.42
CA LEU A 431 -8.51 -1.34 14.33
C LEU A 431 -9.25 -1.57 13.00
N GLN A 432 -10.08 -2.61 12.90
CA GLN A 432 -10.97 -2.83 11.75
C GLN A 432 -12.13 -1.84 11.69
N ASP A 433 -12.47 -1.20 12.83
CA ASP A 433 -13.45 -0.12 12.87
C ASP A 433 -12.86 1.10 12.14
N THR A 434 -13.42 1.47 11.00
CA THR A 434 -12.89 2.56 10.18
C THR A 434 -13.58 3.88 10.47
N LEU A 435 -12.88 4.99 10.22
CA LEU A 435 -13.49 6.32 10.31
C LEU A 435 -14.63 6.45 9.28
N PHE A 436 -14.46 5.89 8.08
CA PHE A 436 -15.46 5.92 7.01
C PHE A 436 -16.78 5.28 7.45
N GLU A 437 -16.74 4.03 7.96
CA GLU A 437 -17.94 3.31 8.43
C GLU A 437 -18.62 4.05 9.58
N SER A 438 -17.83 4.49 10.56
CA SER A 438 -18.35 5.24 11.70
C SER A 438 -19.07 6.54 11.30
N LEU A 439 -18.51 7.29 10.36
CA LEU A 439 -19.09 8.57 9.93
C LEU A 439 -20.31 8.38 9.03
N ILE A 440 -20.31 7.38 8.15
CA ILE A 440 -21.47 7.14 7.26
C ILE A 440 -22.70 6.67 8.05
N GLU A 441 -22.51 5.88 9.10
CA GLU A 441 -23.58 5.45 9.99
C GLU A 441 -24.17 6.61 10.80
N LYS A 442 -23.33 7.52 11.28
CA LYS A 442 -23.74 8.62 12.16
C LYS A 442 -24.27 9.83 11.39
N TYR A 443 -23.72 10.08 10.22
CA TYR A 443 -23.99 11.31 9.44
C TYR A 443 -24.34 10.95 7.99
N ALA A 444 -25.38 10.15 7.78
CA ALA A 444 -25.85 9.72 6.46
C ALA A 444 -26.09 10.91 5.49
N HIS A 445 -26.52 12.08 6.00
CA HIS A 445 -26.70 13.31 5.22
C HIS A 445 -25.38 13.92 4.68
N LYS A 446 -24.24 13.46 5.17
CA LYS A 446 -22.89 13.82 4.70
C LYS A 446 -22.29 12.76 3.76
N SER A 447 -23.13 11.90 3.21
CA SER A 447 -22.70 10.84 2.31
C SER A 447 -23.58 10.73 1.08
N LEU A 448 -23.01 10.20 0.01
CA LEU A 448 -23.76 9.85 -1.20
C LEU A 448 -23.28 8.50 -1.73
N LEU A 449 -24.24 7.65 -2.08
CA LEU A 449 -23.99 6.39 -2.77
C LEU A 449 -23.89 6.62 -4.27
N LEU A 450 -22.78 6.23 -4.87
CA LEU A 450 -22.70 6.10 -6.33
C LEU A 450 -23.51 4.87 -6.74
N ASN A 451 -24.59 5.08 -7.48
CA ASN A 451 -25.60 4.05 -7.68
C ASN A 451 -25.57 3.35 -9.04
N VAL A 452 -24.78 3.83 -10.00
CA VAL A 452 -24.65 3.20 -11.32
C VAL A 452 -23.36 2.40 -11.40
N GLN A 453 -23.46 1.09 -11.64
CA GLN A 453 -22.28 0.23 -11.82
C GLN A 453 -22.03 -0.08 -13.31
N TYR A 454 -20.75 -0.12 -13.68
CA TYR A 454 -20.25 -0.29 -15.05
C TYR A 454 -19.41 -1.57 -15.21
N ARG A 455 -19.48 -2.49 -14.25
CA ARG A 455 -18.61 -3.67 -14.23
C ARG A 455 -19.28 -4.91 -14.78
N MET A 456 -20.42 -5.28 -14.22
CA MET A 456 -20.99 -6.62 -14.36
C MET A 456 -22.37 -6.64 -14.97
N ASN A 457 -22.71 -7.80 -15.54
CA ASN A 457 -24.07 -8.13 -15.94
C ASN A 457 -25.07 -7.88 -14.80
N SER A 458 -26.27 -7.38 -15.13
CA SER A 458 -27.32 -7.05 -14.18
C SER A 458 -27.78 -8.23 -13.33
N VAL A 459 -27.78 -9.44 -13.87
CA VAL A 459 -28.13 -10.67 -13.12
C VAL A 459 -27.12 -10.94 -12.00
N LEU A 460 -25.81 -10.76 -12.27
CA LEU A 460 -24.76 -10.90 -11.26
C LEU A 460 -24.88 -9.82 -10.16
N MET A 461 -25.27 -8.62 -10.53
CA MET A 461 -25.46 -7.52 -9.58
C MET A 461 -26.66 -7.73 -8.66
N LYS A 462 -27.70 -8.44 -9.09
CA LYS A 462 -28.99 -8.54 -8.37
C LYS A 462 -28.82 -8.99 -6.92
N PHE A 463 -28.08 -10.08 -6.69
CA PHE A 463 -27.90 -10.62 -5.34
C PHE A 463 -27.11 -9.69 -4.42
N PRO A 464 -25.88 -9.19 -4.77
CA PRO A 464 -25.17 -8.26 -3.91
C PRO A 464 -25.94 -6.96 -3.68
N ASN A 465 -26.68 -6.46 -4.66
CA ASN A 465 -27.52 -5.28 -4.51
C ASN A 465 -28.60 -5.47 -3.44
N GLN A 466 -29.29 -6.60 -3.44
CA GLN A 466 -30.32 -6.93 -2.45
C GLN A 466 -29.75 -7.12 -1.04
N GLU A 467 -28.66 -7.88 -0.91
CA GLU A 467 -28.12 -8.25 0.41
C GLU A 467 -27.29 -7.14 1.06
N PHE A 468 -26.58 -6.31 0.29
CA PHE A 468 -25.58 -5.38 0.83
C PHE A 468 -25.88 -3.91 0.57
N TYR A 469 -26.64 -3.58 -0.50
CA TYR A 469 -26.85 -2.19 -0.93
C TYR A 469 -28.33 -1.75 -0.97
N GLY A 470 -29.23 -2.52 -0.38
CA GLY A 470 -30.64 -2.16 -0.22
C GLY A 470 -31.38 -1.90 -1.54
N ASN A 471 -31.02 -2.59 -2.62
CA ASN A 471 -31.56 -2.43 -3.98
C ASN A 471 -31.36 -1.02 -4.58
N GLN A 472 -30.34 -0.29 -4.16
CA GLN A 472 -30.08 1.08 -4.64
C GLN A 472 -29.20 1.15 -5.88
N LEU A 473 -28.53 0.03 -6.27
CA LEU A 473 -27.68 -0.02 -7.44
C LEU A 473 -28.47 -0.31 -8.71
N VAL A 474 -28.05 0.32 -9.80
CA VAL A 474 -28.55 0.07 -11.16
C VAL A 474 -27.37 -0.24 -12.08
N SER A 475 -27.58 -1.06 -13.09
CA SER A 475 -26.57 -1.32 -14.13
C SER A 475 -26.66 -0.25 -15.21
N ASP A 476 -25.52 0.14 -15.75
CA ASP A 476 -25.46 0.95 -16.96
C ASP A 476 -25.89 0.11 -18.19
N GLU A 477 -26.49 0.75 -19.19
CA GLU A 477 -26.94 0.09 -20.42
C GLU A 477 -25.79 -0.64 -21.15
N SER A 478 -24.56 -0.15 -21.04
CA SER A 478 -23.37 -0.72 -21.68
C SER A 478 -22.95 -2.08 -21.15
N ASN A 479 -23.35 -2.42 -19.90
CA ASN A 479 -22.97 -3.68 -19.26
C ASN A 479 -24.15 -4.49 -18.71
N GLU A 480 -25.35 -3.96 -18.81
CA GLU A 480 -26.57 -4.59 -18.26
C GLU A 480 -26.77 -6.03 -18.74
N ASN A 481 -26.52 -6.28 -20.03
CA ASN A 481 -26.82 -7.56 -20.69
C ASN A 481 -25.58 -8.27 -21.23
N ILE A 482 -24.35 -7.90 -20.83
CA ILE A 482 -23.15 -8.57 -21.30
C ILE A 482 -23.10 -10.03 -20.86
N THR A 483 -22.78 -10.93 -21.78
CA THR A 483 -22.61 -12.36 -21.51
C THR A 483 -21.31 -12.88 -22.13
N LEU A 484 -20.96 -14.13 -21.88
CA LEU A 484 -19.82 -14.75 -22.57
C LEU A 484 -20.09 -14.96 -24.05
N SER A 485 -21.37 -15.01 -24.49
CA SER A 485 -21.73 -15.10 -25.92
C SER A 485 -21.24 -13.89 -26.73
N ASP A 486 -20.87 -12.78 -26.09
CA ASP A 486 -20.19 -11.66 -26.76
C ASP A 486 -18.73 -11.99 -27.14
N ILE A 487 -18.15 -13.03 -26.56
CA ILE A 487 -16.73 -13.43 -26.74
C ILE A 487 -16.61 -14.82 -27.36
N ILE A 488 -17.44 -15.79 -26.92
CA ILE A 488 -17.43 -17.17 -27.36
C ILE A 488 -18.86 -17.62 -27.75
N VAL A 489 -18.97 -18.70 -28.48
CA VAL A 489 -20.27 -19.19 -28.96
C VAL A 489 -21.07 -19.85 -27.84
N ASP A 490 -22.37 -19.55 -27.77
CA ASP A 490 -23.40 -20.20 -26.94
C ASP A 490 -23.08 -20.28 -25.42
N ASP A 491 -22.89 -19.16 -24.76
CA ASP A 491 -22.79 -19.10 -23.30
C ASP A 491 -23.47 -17.85 -22.73
N ASP A 492 -24.77 -17.88 -22.61
CA ASP A 492 -25.60 -16.81 -22.07
C ASP A 492 -25.85 -16.95 -20.55
N ASN A 493 -25.49 -18.08 -19.97
CA ASN A 493 -25.66 -18.28 -18.53
C ASN A 493 -24.58 -17.53 -17.73
N VAL A 494 -24.99 -16.52 -17.01
CA VAL A 494 -24.07 -15.65 -16.27
C VAL A 494 -23.77 -16.11 -14.84
N LEU A 495 -24.65 -16.93 -14.23
CA LEU A 495 -24.51 -17.38 -12.85
C LEU A 495 -24.76 -18.89 -12.76
N THR A 496 -23.80 -19.65 -12.25
CA THR A 496 -23.86 -21.09 -12.11
C THR A 496 -23.42 -21.52 -10.72
N PHE A 497 -24.17 -22.43 -10.10
CA PHE A 497 -23.76 -23.14 -8.91
C PHE A 497 -23.49 -24.60 -9.24
N VAL A 498 -22.28 -25.08 -8.97
CA VAL A 498 -21.90 -26.49 -9.10
C VAL A 498 -21.99 -27.13 -7.72
N ASP A 499 -23.06 -27.85 -7.50
CA ASP A 499 -23.35 -28.50 -6.21
C ASP A 499 -22.55 -29.78 -6.02
N THR A 500 -21.70 -29.82 -5.01
CA THR A 500 -20.89 -30.97 -4.66
C THR A 500 -21.53 -31.86 -3.57
N SER A 501 -22.70 -31.47 -3.02
CA SER A 501 -23.33 -32.15 -1.87
C SER A 501 -23.56 -33.64 -2.10
N HIS A 502 -23.87 -34.04 -3.31
CA HIS A 502 -24.17 -35.43 -3.72
C HIS A 502 -23.01 -36.15 -4.43
N MET A 503 -21.83 -35.49 -4.50
CA MET A 503 -20.66 -36.09 -5.16
C MET A 503 -19.83 -36.90 -4.16
N GLU A 504 -19.19 -37.96 -4.65
CA GLU A 504 -18.24 -38.71 -3.84
C GLU A 504 -16.98 -37.89 -3.53
N ASN A 505 -16.38 -38.10 -2.38
CA ASN A 505 -15.17 -37.42 -1.91
C ASN A 505 -15.27 -35.89 -1.81
N ASN A 506 -16.45 -35.37 -1.51
CA ASN A 506 -16.73 -33.95 -1.43
C ASN A 506 -16.27 -33.31 -0.09
N GLU A 507 -15.71 -34.06 0.84
CA GLU A 507 -15.36 -33.64 2.19
C GLU A 507 -14.15 -32.70 2.20
N GLU A 508 -14.22 -31.66 3.06
CA GLU A 508 -13.07 -30.79 3.34
C GLU A 508 -11.98 -31.54 4.13
N LYS A 509 -10.71 -31.14 3.91
CA LYS A 509 -9.55 -31.75 4.59
C LYS A 509 -8.64 -30.66 5.16
N ARG A 510 -7.84 -31.02 6.17
CA ARG A 510 -6.72 -30.22 6.66
C ARG A 510 -5.42 -30.87 6.22
N LEU A 511 -4.47 -30.08 5.75
CA LEU A 511 -3.09 -30.51 5.61
C LEU A 511 -2.41 -30.54 6.99
N ASN A 512 -1.45 -31.44 7.16
CA ASN A 512 -0.69 -31.53 8.40
C ASN A 512 -0.06 -30.17 8.75
N ASP A 513 -0.21 -29.76 10.01
CA ASP A 513 0.31 -28.51 10.58
C ASP A 513 -0.29 -27.20 10.03
N SER A 514 -1.32 -27.25 9.19
CA SER A 514 -2.02 -26.06 8.70
C SER A 514 -3.35 -25.80 9.41
N LYS A 515 -3.65 -24.51 9.66
CA LYS A 515 -4.98 -24.08 10.11
C LYS A 515 -5.95 -23.89 8.92
N SER A 516 -5.44 -23.90 7.71
CA SER A 516 -6.19 -23.76 6.47
C SER A 516 -6.91 -25.07 6.11
N ARG A 517 -7.78 -25.02 5.12
CA ARG A 517 -8.55 -26.16 4.64
C ARG A 517 -8.41 -26.30 3.14
N ILE A 518 -8.61 -27.52 2.65
CA ILE A 518 -8.67 -27.86 1.23
C ILE A 518 -9.89 -28.71 0.95
N ASN A 519 -10.37 -28.65 -0.29
CA ASN A 519 -11.33 -29.57 -0.86
C ASN A 519 -10.80 -30.00 -2.24
N PRO A 520 -10.20 -31.20 -2.33
CA PRO A 520 -9.59 -31.68 -3.58
C PRO A 520 -10.60 -31.80 -4.72
N LEU A 521 -11.84 -32.24 -4.45
CA LEU A 521 -12.89 -32.35 -5.46
C LEU A 521 -13.23 -30.97 -6.06
N GLU A 522 -13.43 -29.95 -5.21
CA GLU A 522 -13.68 -28.60 -5.70
C GLU A 522 -12.50 -28.06 -6.51
N ALA A 523 -11.25 -28.36 -6.09
CA ALA A 523 -10.06 -27.97 -6.84
C ALA A 523 -10.04 -28.60 -8.25
N ASP A 524 -10.32 -29.88 -8.37
CA ASP A 524 -10.37 -30.58 -9.66
C ASP A 524 -11.51 -30.05 -10.54
N ILE A 525 -12.68 -29.76 -9.97
CA ILE A 525 -13.81 -29.14 -10.70
C ILE A 525 -13.40 -27.76 -11.22
N CYS A 526 -12.76 -26.92 -10.38
CA CYS A 526 -12.28 -25.60 -10.80
C CYS A 526 -11.29 -25.69 -11.97
N LEU A 527 -10.34 -26.63 -11.91
CA LEU A 527 -9.36 -26.85 -12.99
C LEU A 527 -10.02 -27.32 -14.28
N ASN A 528 -10.99 -28.28 -14.21
CA ASN A 528 -11.73 -28.73 -15.37
C ASN A 528 -12.54 -27.59 -16.04
N LEU A 529 -13.13 -26.69 -15.23
CA LEU A 529 -13.83 -25.52 -15.74
C LEU A 529 -12.86 -24.56 -16.45
N VAL A 530 -11.67 -24.35 -15.89
CA VAL A 530 -10.62 -23.52 -16.54
C VAL A 530 -10.25 -24.12 -17.89
N ASP A 531 -9.96 -25.45 -17.96
CA ASP A 531 -9.58 -26.12 -19.18
C ASP A 531 -10.70 -26.04 -20.23
N GLU A 532 -11.96 -26.17 -19.82
CA GLU A 532 -13.12 -25.98 -20.68
C GLU A 532 -13.15 -24.58 -21.31
N TYR A 533 -13.04 -23.51 -20.51
CA TYR A 533 -13.12 -22.15 -21.03
C TYR A 533 -11.90 -21.76 -21.86
N LEU A 534 -10.70 -22.21 -21.50
CA LEU A 534 -9.50 -22.04 -22.32
C LEU A 534 -9.67 -22.76 -23.67
N GLY A 535 -10.21 -24.00 -23.66
CA GLY A 535 -10.51 -24.76 -24.86
C GLY A 535 -11.58 -24.10 -25.75
N ARG A 536 -12.47 -23.29 -25.19
CA ARG A 536 -13.48 -22.50 -25.90
C ARG A 536 -12.96 -21.15 -26.40
N GLY A 537 -11.71 -20.78 -26.08
CA GLY A 537 -11.04 -19.60 -26.60
C GLY A 537 -11.04 -18.36 -25.67
N ILE A 538 -11.34 -18.53 -24.39
CA ILE A 538 -11.16 -17.46 -23.38
C ILE A 538 -9.67 -17.39 -23.01
N ASP A 539 -9.10 -16.19 -22.93
CA ASP A 539 -7.72 -15.97 -22.52
C ASP A 539 -7.50 -16.25 -21.02
N GLU A 540 -6.33 -16.79 -20.64
CA GLU A 540 -5.96 -17.01 -19.23
C GLU A 540 -6.12 -15.77 -18.35
N LYS A 541 -5.78 -14.59 -18.89
CA LYS A 541 -5.89 -13.30 -18.18
C LYS A 541 -7.33 -12.93 -17.79
N ASP A 542 -8.32 -13.48 -18.48
CA ASP A 542 -9.74 -13.17 -18.33
C ASP A 542 -10.48 -14.14 -17.39
N ILE A 543 -9.78 -15.17 -16.90
CA ILE A 543 -10.28 -16.14 -15.93
C ILE A 543 -9.58 -15.93 -14.58
N GLY A 544 -10.34 -15.98 -13.48
CA GLY A 544 -9.81 -15.96 -12.13
C GLY A 544 -10.47 -16.98 -11.23
N ILE A 545 -9.70 -17.56 -10.31
CA ILE A 545 -10.20 -18.45 -9.27
C ILE A 545 -10.01 -17.79 -7.90
N ILE A 546 -11.07 -17.80 -7.11
CA ILE A 546 -11.08 -17.25 -5.75
C ILE A 546 -11.41 -18.37 -4.76
N SER A 547 -10.65 -18.46 -3.67
CA SER A 547 -11.00 -19.30 -2.53
C SER A 547 -10.72 -18.58 -1.22
N PRO A 548 -11.51 -18.78 -0.16
CA PRO A 548 -11.24 -18.18 1.15
C PRO A 548 -10.04 -18.81 1.88
N TYR A 549 -9.49 -19.92 1.40
CA TYR A 549 -8.45 -20.70 2.08
C TYR A 549 -7.15 -20.74 1.27
N ALA A 550 -6.05 -20.31 1.92
CA ALA A 550 -4.73 -20.20 1.30
C ALA A 550 -4.19 -21.54 0.78
N ASP A 551 -4.43 -22.66 1.48
CA ASP A 551 -3.98 -23.98 1.02
C ASP A 551 -4.75 -24.44 -0.23
N GLN A 552 -6.05 -24.11 -0.36
CA GLN A 552 -6.83 -24.37 -1.56
C GLN A 552 -6.29 -23.56 -2.76
N VAL A 553 -5.98 -22.28 -2.53
CA VAL A 553 -5.33 -21.42 -3.53
C VAL A 553 -4.03 -22.05 -4.01
N LYS A 554 -3.20 -22.54 -3.08
CA LYS A 554 -1.92 -23.16 -3.39
C LYS A 554 -2.07 -24.38 -4.27
N ILE A 555 -2.91 -25.36 -3.89
CA ILE A 555 -3.06 -26.61 -4.65
C ILE A 555 -3.66 -26.40 -6.05
N ILE A 556 -4.47 -25.35 -6.23
CA ILE A 556 -5.01 -25.00 -7.55
C ILE A 556 -3.95 -24.28 -8.37
N SER A 557 -3.27 -23.27 -7.80
CA SER A 557 -2.29 -22.42 -8.51
C SER A 557 -1.08 -23.20 -9.03
N GLU A 558 -0.73 -24.33 -8.40
CA GLU A 558 0.35 -25.20 -8.85
C GLU A 558 0.01 -25.95 -10.17
N LYS A 559 -1.27 -26.00 -10.55
CA LYS A 559 -1.78 -26.79 -11.68
C LYS A 559 -2.32 -25.97 -12.86
N THR A 560 -2.37 -24.65 -12.75
CA THR A 560 -2.93 -23.77 -13.79
C THR A 560 -2.15 -22.48 -13.95
N GLY A 561 -2.21 -21.87 -15.14
CA GLY A 561 -1.64 -20.54 -15.42
C GLY A 561 -2.57 -19.36 -15.08
N VAL A 562 -3.88 -19.62 -14.85
CA VAL A 562 -4.82 -18.55 -14.51
C VAL A 562 -4.55 -17.98 -13.12
N GLU A 563 -5.02 -16.77 -12.87
CA GLU A 563 -4.85 -16.12 -11.58
C GLU A 563 -5.70 -16.77 -10.48
N VAL A 564 -5.05 -17.35 -9.48
CA VAL A 564 -5.69 -17.96 -8.30
C VAL A 564 -5.28 -17.21 -7.05
N LYS A 565 -6.23 -16.66 -6.30
CA LYS A 565 -5.96 -15.86 -5.09
C LYS A 565 -7.01 -16.10 -4.00
N THR A 566 -6.63 -15.72 -2.78
CA THR A 566 -7.62 -15.55 -1.71
C THR A 566 -8.54 -14.36 -2.02
N VAL A 567 -9.67 -14.27 -1.32
CA VAL A 567 -10.60 -13.13 -1.48
C VAL A 567 -9.87 -11.80 -1.26
N ASP A 568 -9.07 -11.71 -0.20
CA ASP A 568 -8.28 -10.50 0.14
C ASP A 568 -7.26 -10.18 -0.96
N GLY A 569 -6.60 -11.20 -1.53
CA GLY A 569 -5.64 -11.05 -2.62
C GLY A 569 -6.26 -10.70 -3.98
N PHE A 570 -7.57 -10.90 -4.14
CA PHE A 570 -8.31 -10.58 -5.37
C PHE A 570 -9.00 -9.21 -5.31
N GLN A 571 -8.95 -8.54 -4.19
CA GLN A 571 -9.57 -7.23 -4.02
C GLN A 571 -8.99 -6.20 -5.02
N GLY A 572 -9.86 -5.35 -5.58
CA GLY A 572 -9.50 -4.37 -6.62
C GLY A 572 -9.31 -4.96 -8.02
N ARG A 573 -9.41 -6.28 -8.19
CA ARG A 573 -9.29 -6.96 -9.48
C ARG A 573 -10.65 -7.40 -10.02
N GLU A 574 -10.72 -7.63 -11.32
CA GLU A 574 -11.94 -8.11 -12.01
C GLU A 574 -11.56 -8.97 -13.20
N LYS A 575 -12.42 -9.91 -13.56
CA LYS A 575 -12.23 -10.83 -14.68
C LYS A 575 -13.54 -11.04 -15.44
N GLU A 576 -13.46 -11.51 -16.67
CA GLU A 576 -14.65 -11.91 -17.44
C GLU A 576 -15.35 -13.10 -16.77
N ILE A 577 -14.56 -14.08 -16.32
CA ILE A 577 -15.03 -15.27 -15.59
C ILE A 577 -14.38 -15.32 -14.21
N ILE A 578 -15.18 -15.51 -13.18
CA ILE A 578 -14.72 -15.84 -11.83
C ILE A 578 -15.28 -17.19 -11.42
N ILE A 579 -14.41 -18.07 -10.93
CA ILE A 579 -14.75 -19.35 -10.33
C ILE A 579 -14.44 -19.27 -8.84
N ILE A 580 -15.41 -19.55 -7.98
CA ILE A 580 -15.24 -19.54 -6.53
C ILE A 580 -15.28 -20.98 -6.02
N SER A 581 -14.21 -21.42 -5.32
CA SER A 581 -14.22 -22.65 -4.54
C SER A 581 -14.49 -22.33 -3.08
N THR A 582 -15.62 -22.79 -2.54
CA THR A 582 -16.02 -22.48 -1.16
C THR A 582 -15.30 -23.35 -0.13
N VAL A 583 -14.82 -24.50 -0.54
CA VAL A 583 -14.04 -25.48 0.24
C VAL A 583 -14.85 -26.17 1.35
N ARG A 584 -15.72 -25.42 2.05
CA ARG A 584 -16.44 -25.95 3.23
C ARG A 584 -17.45 -27.00 2.83
N SER A 585 -17.23 -28.19 3.37
CA SER A 585 -18.08 -29.36 3.20
C SER A 585 -17.97 -30.25 4.43
N ASN A 586 -18.96 -30.16 5.32
CA ASN A 586 -19.02 -30.86 6.59
C ASN A 586 -20.47 -31.03 7.05
N ASP A 587 -20.70 -32.04 7.91
CA ASP A 587 -22.03 -32.39 8.41
C ASP A 587 -22.56 -31.41 9.48
N ASP A 588 -21.67 -30.63 10.11
CA ASP A 588 -22.03 -29.71 11.19
C ASP A 588 -22.53 -28.35 10.67
N GLY A 589 -22.47 -28.11 9.34
CA GLY A 589 -22.83 -26.82 8.73
C GLY A 589 -21.88 -25.68 9.13
N GLU A 590 -20.65 -26.02 9.52
CA GLU A 590 -19.65 -25.01 9.90
C GLU A 590 -19.10 -24.29 8.68
N LEU A 591 -19.25 -22.96 8.61
CA LEU A 591 -18.81 -22.12 7.51
C LEU A 591 -17.41 -21.51 7.69
N GLY A 592 -16.91 -21.39 8.93
CA GLY A 592 -15.60 -20.82 9.19
C GLY A 592 -15.44 -19.41 8.57
N PHE A 593 -14.46 -19.23 7.71
CA PHE A 593 -14.20 -17.92 7.04
C PHE A 593 -15.34 -17.45 6.14
N LEU A 594 -16.22 -18.34 5.69
CA LEU A 594 -17.40 -17.97 4.91
C LEU A 594 -18.45 -17.19 5.71
N ASN A 595 -18.38 -17.18 7.04
CA ASN A 595 -19.27 -16.35 7.88
C ASN A 595 -19.04 -14.84 7.69
N ASP A 596 -17.89 -14.43 7.19
CA ASP A 596 -17.63 -13.03 6.85
C ASP A 596 -18.28 -12.68 5.51
N LEU A 597 -19.48 -12.11 5.58
CA LEU A 597 -20.27 -11.76 4.39
C LEU A 597 -19.66 -10.61 3.56
N ARG A 598 -18.74 -9.80 4.13
CA ARG A 598 -17.98 -8.82 3.35
C ARG A 598 -17.04 -9.51 2.37
N ARG A 599 -16.43 -10.65 2.77
CA ARG A 599 -15.65 -11.51 1.87
C ARG A 599 -16.50 -12.10 0.75
N LEU A 600 -17.70 -12.57 1.07
CA LEU A 600 -18.64 -13.02 0.06
C LEU A 600 -18.94 -11.90 -0.95
N ASN A 601 -19.30 -10.71 -0.47
CA ASN A 601 -19.58 -9.57 -1.34
C ASN A 601 -18.41 -9.24 -2.27
N VAL A 602 -17.18 -9.24 -1.77
CA VAL A 602 -15.99 -9.03 -2.60
C VAL A 602 -15.86 -10.13 -3.65
N ALA A 603 -15.93 -11.39 -3.26
CA ALA A 603 -15.73 -12.52 -4.17
C ALA A 603 -16.72 -12.53 -5.34
N ILE A 604 -18.02 -12.40 -5.05
CA ILE A 604 -19.08 -12.45 -6.07
C ILE A 604 -19.16 -11.22 -6.98
N THR A 605 -18.52 -10.11 -6.58
CA THR A 605 -18.52 -8.86 -7.35
C THR A 605 -17.25 -8.67 -8.19
N ARG A 606 -16.43 -9.72 -8.36
CA ARG A 606 -15.23 -9.68 -9.22
C ARG A 606 -15.51 -10.07 -10.68
N ALA A 607 -16.60 -10.79 -10.93
CA ALA A 607 -16.99 -11.24 -12.26
C ALA A 607 -17.65 -10.13 -13.08
N LYS A 608 -17.33 -10.07 -14.37
CA LYS A 608 -18.02 -9.18 -15.32
C LYS A 608 -19.17 -9.91 -16.02
N ARG A 609 -18.91 -11.08 -16.61
CA ARG A 609 -19.83 -11.81 -17.49
C ARG A 609 -20.31 -13.12 -16.91
N LYS A 610 -19.45 -13.82 -16.16
CA LYS A 610 -19.81 -15.13 -15.62
C LYS A 610 -19.23 -15.36 -14.23
N LEU A 611 -20.08 -15.81 -13.33
CA LEU A 611 -19.72 -16.27 -11.99
C LEU A 611 -20.11 -17.74 -11.84
N ILE A 612 -19.15 -18.57 -11.47
CA ILE A 612 -19.35 -19.98 -11.17
C ILE A 612 -18.96 -20.20 -9.70
N ILE A 613 -19.88 -20.76 -8.93
CA ILE A 613 -19.63 -21.08 -7.52
C ILE A 613 -19.63 -22.60 -7.39
N VAL A 614 -18.54 -23.16 -6.90
CA VAL A 614 -18.36 -24.59 -6.61
C VAL A 614 -18.42 -24.79 -5.11
N GLY A 615 -19.34 -25.63 -4.63
CA GLY A 615 -19.48 -25.84 -3.19
C GLY A 615 -20.56 -26.84 -2.80
N ASN A 616 -20.59 -27.21 -1.53
CA ASN A 616 -21.57 -28.10 -0.95
C ASN A 616 -22.80 -27.32 -0.45
N SER A 617 -23.93 -27.48 -1.13
CA SER A 617 -25.18 -26.77 -0.79
C SER A 617 -25.69 -27.11 0.61
N ASP A 618 -25.52 -28.34 1.11
CA ASP A 618 -25.97 -28.74 2.44
C ASP A 618 -25.22 -27.98 3.54
N THR A 619 -23.91 -27.83 3.39
CA THR A 619 -23.10 -27.02 4.31
C THR A 619 -23.42 -25.52 4.19
N LEU A 620 -23.49 -24.99 2.96
CA LEU A 620 -23.73 -23.56 2.72
C LEU A 620 -25.10 -23.09 3.19
N ASN A 621 -26.14 -23.93 3.07
CA ASN A 621 -27.50 -23.61 3.46
C ASN A 621 -27.69 -23.40 4.97
N SER A 622 -26.69 -23.70 5.79
CA SER A 622 -26.69 -23.36 7.24
C SER A 622 -26.74 -21.84 7.48
N ASN A 623 -26.35 -21.01 6.52
CA ASN A 623 -26.45 -19.56 6.58
C ASN A 623 -27.49 -19.03 5.59
N LYS A 624 -28.38 -18.15 6.05
CA LYS A 624 -29.49 -17.57 5.27
C LYS A 624 -29.04 -16.85 3.98
N THR A 625 -27.91 -16.15 4.02
CA THR A 625 -27.38 -15.42 2.86
C THR A 625 -26.87 -16.37 1.81
N TYR A 626 -26.13 -17.42 2.21
CA TYR A 626 -25.69 -18.46 1.28
C TYR A 626 -26.84 -19.27 0.72
N TYR A 627 -27.84 -19.60 1.54
CA TYR A 627 -29.06 -20.27 1.05
C TYR A 627 -29.72 -19.47 -0.09
N LYS A 628 -29.87 -18.15 0.07
CA LYS A 628 -30.41 -17.29 -0.99
C LYS A 628 -29.53 -17.26 -2.23
N LEU A 629 -28.21 -17.21 -2.05
CA LEU A 629 -27.24 -17.21 -3.15
C LEU A 629 -27.33 -18.50 -3.96
N VAL A 630 -27.29 -19.64 -3.28
CA VAL A 630 -27.41 -20.98 -3.91
C VAL A 630 -28.72 -21.09 -4.67
N LYS A 631 -29.82 -20.68 -4.04
CA LYS A 631 -31.14 -20.68 -4.68
C LYS A 631 -31.17 -19.80 -5.94
N ASN A 632 -30.59 -18.60 -5.91
CA ASN A 632 -30.54 -17.71 -7.07
C ASN A 632 -29.66 -18.26 -8.21
N ALA A 633 -28.65 -19.08 -7.89
CA ALA A 633 -27.73 -19.63 -8.87
C ALA A 633 -28.17 -21.00 -9.47
N MET A 634 -29.15 -21.65 -8.86
CA MET A 634 -29.72 -22.91 -9.35
C MET A 634 -30.94 -22.71 -10.27
N TYR A 635 -31.57 -21.55 -10.27
CA TYR A 635 -32.75 -21.19 -11.05
C TYR A 635 -32.45 -19.99 -11.97
#